data_698524b3752ea50b23caf958f3192815
#
_entry.id   698524b3752ea50b23caf958f3192815
#
_cell.length_a   1.000
_cell.length_b   1.000
_cell.length_c   1.000
_cell.angle_alpha   90.00
_cell.angle_beta   90.00
_cell.angle_gamma   90.00
#
_symmetry.space_group_name_H-M   'P 1'
#
loop_
_entity.id
_entity.type
_entity.pdbx_description
1 polymer ?
#
loop_
_entity_poly.entity_id
_entity_poly.type
_entity_poly.pdbx_seq_one_letter_code
_entity_poly.pdbx_strand_id
1 'polypeptide(L)'
;MHPYDDDRHPTSIRRRRRLRGPIALLSGLLLAGASLSLTAPAAGAADADPKSAAAAAAEDFQQVTLAKGEPEVGEPMSLAVLPDRSVLHTSRDGELRLTDTAGNTRLAGKLDVYSHDEEGLQGIGVDPGFADNRFIYLYYAPPLNTPAGDAPETGTAADFAPFDGVNRLSRFVLKTDGTLDKASETKVLDVPASRGICCHVGGDIDFDAAGNLYLSTGDDSNPFQSDGFTPIDERSNRNPAFDAQRTSGNTNDLRGKILRIKVNADGSYAVPDGNLFAPGTDKTRPEIYAMGFRNPFRFSVDKETGVLYVGEYGPDAGAANPSRGPAGQVEFARVTKPGNFGWPYCTGKNDAYVDYDFATGTSGAAFDCAAPKNTSPNNTGLTDLPPAEPAWIPYDGASVPEFGDGSESPMGGPVYHYDAALDSPVKFPQAYDGDFFAGEFGRRWIKRITSDADGTVQSINNVPWTGTQIMDMAFGPDGALYVLDYGISWFGGDEHSALYRIENATDGHSPVAQAAADRTSGQAKLKVRFSSAGTSDADGDALTYSWDFGDGGTSTAANPTHTYKKNGTYTATVTAKDTSGRTGSASVQIVVGNTAPKVELQLPADGQLFAFGDAVPFKVRVSDPEDGRPIDCSKVKVTFVLGHDSHGHPVTSANGCTGTIQTSADGGHDENANIFGVFDAEYTDGGGGGQAPLTTHDQNVVQPTHRQAEHYNDSSGIVVQAKDTAHGGKTVGDISGGDWISFEPYVLSDATKITARVSSGGAGCRLEVRAGSPTGRVLGSATVPVTGGWENFQDVTADLSRAPRGTTTLYLVFKGSGSGGLFDVDDFTFTKR
;
A
#
# COMPACT_ATOMS: atom_id res chain seq x y z
N MET A 1 20.23 -6.77 -7.20
CA MET A 1 20.05 -7.96 -6.39
C MET A 1 21.18 -8.03 -5.38
N HIS A 2 20.97 -7.47 -4.21
CA HIS A 2 21.67 -7.92 -3.04
C HIS A 2 20.70 -8.85 -2.32
N PRO A 3 21.07 -10.09 -2.05
CA PRO A 3 20.25 -10.95 -1.22
C PRO A 3 20.34 -10.42 0.20
N TYR A 4 19.26 -9.98 0.78
CA TYR A 4 19.08 -9.99 2.22
C TYR A 4 19.02 -11.45 2.64
N ASP A 5 20.17 -11.96 3.06
CA ASP A 5 20.33 -13.26 3.70
C ASP A 5 19.97 -13.06 5.17
N ASP A 6 18.70 -13.22 5.48
CA ASP A 6 18.21 -13.28 6.86
C ASP A 6 18.12 -14.75 7.28
N ASP A 7 19.29 -15.34 7.53
CA ASP A 7 19.40 -16.62 8.23
C ASP A 7 20.80 -16.78 8.81
N ARG A 8 21.03 -16.14 9.98
CA ARG A 8 22.08 -16.61 10.91
C ARG A 8 21.73 -16.36 12.35
N HIS A 9 20.91 -17.21 12.92
CA HIS A 9 21.01 -17.51 14.35
C HIS A 9 22.17 -18.48 14.56
N PRO A 10 23.17 -18.15 15.37
CA PRO A 10 24.15 -19.11 15.81
C PRO A 10 23.63 -19.88 17.02
N THR A 11 23.26 -21.14 16.81
CA THR A 11 23.14 -22.13 17.89
C THR A 11 24.49 -22.33 18.56
N SER A 12 24.69 -21.82 19.76
CA SER A 12 25.73 -22.25 20.65
C SER A 12 25.17 -23.11 21.76
N ILE A 13 25.29 -24.43 21.58
CA ILE A 13 25.14 -25.44 22.62
C ILE A 13 26.27 -25.25 23.67
N ARG A 14 25.90 -24.87 24.90
CA ARG A 14 26.71 -25.18 26.07
C ARG A 14 25.91 -25.93 27.11
N ARG A 15 26.22 -27.26 27.20
CA ARG A 15 25.90 -28.11 28.33
C ARG A 15 26.56 -27.52 29.59
N ARG A 16 25.79 -27.45 30.69
CA ARG A 16 26.28 -27.84 32.04
C ARG A 16 25.15 -27.87 33.06
N ARG A 17 24.97 -29.07 33.54
CA ARG A 17 25.03 -29.62 34.92
C ARG A 17 23.85 -29.36 35.82
N ARG A 18 23.23 -30.49 36.09
CA ARG A 18 22.27 -30.74 37.18
C ARG A 18 22.91 -30.41 38.54
N LEU A 19 22.14 -29.80 39.40
CA LEU A 19 22.26 -29.95 40.86
C LEU A 19 20.87 -30.21 41.44
N ARG A 20 20.80 -31.28 42.27
CA ARG A 20 19.61 -31.76 42.93
C ARG A 20 19.37 -31.06 44.29
N GLY A 21 18.13 -30.77 44.61
CA GLY A 21 17.42 -31.03 45.85
C GLY A 21 17.50 -29.91 46.91
N PRO A 22 16.68 -30.00 47.98
CA PRO A 22 15.59 -30.91 48.29
C PRO A 22 14.24 -30.23 48.65
N ILE A 23 13.26 -31.07 48.80
CA ILE A 23 11.88 -30.96 49.28
C ILE A 23 11.76 -30.36 50.70
N ALA A 24 10.79 -29.49 50.93
CA ALA A 24 10.18 -29.35 52.27
C ALA A 24 8.65 -29.21 52.13
N LEU A 25 7.97 -30.18 52.68
CA LEU A 25 6.55 -30.20 53.01
C LEU A 25 6.30 -29.28 54.22
N LEU A 26 5.18 -28.57 54.28
CA LEU A 26 4.39 -28.33 55.51
C LEU A 26 2.91 -28.05 55.18
N SER A 27 2.15 -28.94 55.53
CA SER A 27 0.86 -29.10 56.21
C SER A 27 0.00 -27.87 56.50
N GLY A 28 -1.20 -27.87 56.02
CA GLY A 28 -2.54 -27.81 56.53
C GLY A 28 -2.95 -26.80 57.62
N LEU A 29 -4.07 -26.15 57.41
CA LEU A 29 -5.11 -25.91 58.43
C LEU A 29 -6.46 -25.66 57.74
N LEU A 30 -7.44 -26.52 58.06
CA LEU A 30 -8.86 -26.32 57.85
C LEU A 30 -9.39 -25.29 58.82
N LEU A 31 -10.27 -24.37 58.36
CA LEU A 31 -11.26 -23.72 59.21
C LEU A 31 -12.57 -23.63 58.45
N ALA A 32 -13.57 -24.29 59.02
CA ALA A 32 -14.95 -24.27 58.63
C ALA A 32 -15.62 -22.95 59.05
N GLY A 33 -16.47 -22.40 58.21
CA GLY A 33 -17.27 -21.20 58.52
C GLY A 33 -18.56 -21.16 57.70
N ALA A 34 -19.63 -21.23 58.35
CA ALA A 34 -21.05 -21.37 58.10
C ALA A 34 -21.63 -20.70 56.84
N SER A 35 -22.52 -21.45 56.21
CA SER A 35 -23.49 -21.05 55.20
C SER A 35 -24.52 -20.06 55.73
N LEU A 36 -24.67 -18.90 55.08
CA LEU A 36 -25.91 -18.10 55.09
C LEU A 36 -26.48 -18.09 53.66
N SER A 37 -27.63 -18.75 53.54
CA SER A 37 -28.42 -18.77 52.31
C SER A 37 -29.18 -17.44 52.23
N LEU A 38 -28.86 -16.58 51.29
CA LEU A 38 -29.73 -15.49 50.85
C LEU A 38 -30.28 -15.85 49.45
N THR A 39 -31.57 -16.13 49.39
CA THR A 39 -32.34 -16.28 48.17
C THR A 39 -32.46 -14.92 47.48
N ALA A 40 -31.83 -14.72 46.34
CA ALA A 40 -32.10 -13.64 45.39
C ALA A 40 -33.16 -14.12 44.37
N PRO A 41 -34.04 -13.23 43.90
CA PRO A 41 -35.08 -13.59 42.95
C PRO A 41 -34.44 -13.86 41.56
N ALA A 42 -35.03 -14.84 40.88
CA ALA A 42 -34.67 -15.19 39.49
C ALA A 42 -34.89 -13.97 38.59
N ALA A 43 -33.81 -13.38 38.12
CA ALA A 43 -33.82 -12.51 36.97
C ALA A 43 -34.01 -13.41 35.73
N GLY A 44 -34.94 -13.04 34.86
CA GLY A 44 -35.23 -13.76 33.62
C GLY A 44 -33.99 -13.89 32.77
N ALA A 45 -33.84 -15.06 32.16
CA ALA A 45 -32.87 -15.29 31.12
C ALA A 45 -33.17 -14.30 29.98
N ALA A 46 -32.30 -13.33 29.81
CA ALA A 46 -32.20 -12.62 28.53
C ALA A 46 -31.68 -13.66 27.51
N ASP A 47 -32.34 -13.77 26.39
CA ASP A 47 -31.89 -14.55 25.28
C ASP A 47 -30.47 -14.09 24.94
N ALA A 48 -29.47 -14.92 25.14
CA ALA A 48 -28.13 -14.66 24.75
C ALA A 48 -28.10 -14.66 23.20
N ASP A 49 -27.59 -13.60 22.61
CA ASP A 49 -27.38 -13.45 21.20
C ASP A 49 -26.59 -14.68 20.70
N PRO A 50 -27.09 -15.43 19.69
CA PRO A 50 -26.39 -16.62 19.18
C PRO A 50 -24.96 -16.34 18.70
N LYS A 51 -24.61 -15.10 18.39
CA LYS A 51 -23.24 -14.68 18.08
C LYS A 51 -22.28 -14.80 19.30
N SER A 52 -22.77 -14.68 20.54
CA SER A 52 -21.93 -14.75 21.75
C SER A 52 -21.60 -16.19 22.20
N ALA A 53 -22.33 -17.18 21.69
CA ALA A 53 -22.11 -18.59 22.06
C ALA A 53 -21.15 -19.32 21.07
N ALA A 54 -20.94 -18.77 19.89
CA ALA A 54 -20.03 -19.32 18.87
C ALA A 54 -18.54 -18.90 19.06
N ALA A 55 -18.27 -18.00 19.99
CA ALA A 55 -16.93 -17.41 20.19
C ALA A 55 -15.93 -18.30 20.96
N ALA A 56 -16.16 -19.60 21.07
CA ALA A 56 -15.35 -20.50 21.90
C ALA A 56 -14.66 -21.64 21.13
N ALA A 57 -14.76 -21.72 19.82
CA ALA A 57 -13.87 -22.58 19.02
C ALA A 57 -12.65 -21.75 18.62
N ALA A 58 -11.45 -22.23 18.88
CA ALA A 58 -10.24 -21.59 18.35
C ALA A 58 -10.40 -21.51 16.84
N GLU A 59 -10.47 -20.28 16.31
CA GLU A 59 -10.55 -20.04 14.86
C GLU A 59 -9.19 -20.41 14.28
N ASP A 60 -9.18 -21.36 13.38
CA ASP A 60 -7.98 -21.84 12.70
C ASP A 60 -8.02 -21.40 11.25
N PHE A 61 -7.13 -20.49 10.87
CA PHE A 61 -7.02 -19.94 9.54
C PHE A 61 -5.66 -20.22 8.93
N GLN A 62 -5.66 -20.43 7.63
CA GLN A 62 -4.46 -20.65 6.85
C GLN A 62 -4.36 -19.61 5.72
N GLN A 63 -3.16 -19.06 5.51
CA GLN A 63 -2.83 -18.28 4.32
C GLN A 63 -2.10 -19.15 3.31
N VAL A 64 -2.69 -19.29 2.12
CA VAL A 64 -2.16 -20.10 1.01
C VAL A 64 -1.67 -19.15 -0.09
N THR A 65 -0.44 -19.31 -0.54
CA THR A 65 0.11 -18.58 -1.70
C THR A 65 -0.43 -19.21 -2.99
N LEU A 66 -1.03 -18.39 -3.86
CA LEU A 66 -1.49 -18.80 -5.18
C LEU A 66 -0.54 -18.40 -6.30
N ALA A 67 0.06 -17.21 -6.21
CA ALA A 67 1.09 -16.70 -7.11
C ALA A 67 2.03 -15.80 -6.34
N LYS A 68 3.32 -15.72 -6.74
CA LYS A 68 4.30 -14.89 -6.04
C LYS A 68 5.42 -14.42 -6.97
N GLY A 69 5.83 -13.17 -6.74
CA GLY A 69 6.93 -12.50 -7.43
C GLY A 69 6.50 -11.73 -8.66
N GLU A 70 7.27 -10.71 -9.01
CA GLU A 70 6.99 -9.81 -10.15
C GLU A 70 6.71 -10.56 -11.46
N PRO A 71 7.43 -11.64 -11.85
CA PRO A 71 7.13 -12.35 -13.09
C PRO A 71 5.73 -12.97 -13.16
N GLU A 72 5.11 -13.28 -12.01
CA GLU A 72 3.77 -13.87 -11.94
C GLU A 72 2.69 -12.86 -11.61
N VAL A 73 2.99 -11.85 -10.79
CA VAL A 73 1.99 -10.91 -10.26
C VAL A 73 2.08 -9.55 -10.94
N GLY A 74 3.26 -9.14 -11.40
CA GLY A 74 3.54 -7.83 -11.95
C GLY A 74 3.64 -6.77 -10.86
N GLU A 75 3.30 -5.53 -11.19
CA GLU A 75 2.98 -4.47 -10.25
C GLU A 75 1.48 -4.54 -9.94
N PRO A 76 1.05 -5.26 -8.90
CA PRO A 76 -0.34 -5.64 -8.75
C PRO A 76 -1.23 -4.45 -8.34
N MET A 77 -2.40 -4.34 -9.00
CA MET A 77 -3.32 -3.24 -8.73
C MET A 77 -4.69 -3.73 -8.22
N SER A 78 -5.39 -4.59 -8.93
CA SER A 78 -6.74 -5.01 -8.56
C SER A 78 -6.98 -6.48 -8.90
N LEU A 79 -7.86 -7.16 -8.16
CA LEU A 79 -8.21 -8.56 -8.37
C LEU A 79 -9.72 -8.75 -8.59
N ALA A 80 -10.07 -9.83 -9.28
CA ALA A 80 -11.45 -10.29 -9.38
C ALA A 80 -11.50 -11.84 -9.41
N VAL A 81 -12.27 -12.41 -8.49
CA VAL A 81 -12.40 -13.88 -8.39
C VAL A 81 -13.51 -14.35 -9.33
N LEU A 82 -13.18 -15.30 -10.20
CA LEU A 82 -14.13 -15.88 -11.15
C LEU A 82 -14.99 -16.97 -10.50
N PRO A 83 -16.14 -17.32 -11.10
CA PRO A 83 -17.02 -18.38 -10.56
C PRO A 83 -16.38 -19.76 -10.42
N ASP A 84 -15.30 -20.04 -11.16
CA ASP A 84 -14.51 -21.27 -11.06
C ASP A 84 -13.36 -21.19 -10.04
N ARG A 85 -13.29 -20.09 -9.31
CA ARG A 85 -12.24 -19.74 -8.33
C ARG A 85 -10.88 -19.37 -8.95
N SER A 86 -10.75 -19.29 -10.25
CA SER A 86 -9.61 -18.64 -10.87
C SER A 86 -9.64 -17.14 -10.55
N VAL A 87 -8.48 -16.49 -10.47
CA VAL A 87 -8.37 -15.08 -10.13
C VAL A 87 -7.76 -14.30 -11.28
N LEU A 88 -8.49 -13.31 -11.75
CA LEU A 88 -7.93 -12.27 -12.63
C LEU A 88 -7.29 -11.19 -11.75
N HIS A 89 -6.11 -10.73 -12.13
CA HIS A 89 -5.49 -9.58 -11.49
C HIS A 89 -4.78 -8.71 -12.50
N THR A 90 -4.76 -7.41 -12.22
CA THR A 90 -4.20 -6.39 -13.10
C THR A 90 -2.82 -5.99 -12.63
N SER A 91 -1.96 -5.60 -13.58
CA SER A 91 -0.70 -4.91 -13.33
C SER A 91 -0.75 -3.52 -13.95
N ARG A 92 -0.20 -2.52 -13.27
CA ARG A 92 -0.28 -1.11 -13.65
C ARG A 92 0.23 -0.85 -15.09
N ASP A 93 1.18 -1.63 -15.58
CA ASP A 93 1.73 -1.57 -16.94
C ASP A 93 0.80 -2.09 -18.05
N GLY A 94 -0.46 -2.42 -17.70
CA GLY A 94 -1.51 -2.85 -18.63
C GLY A 94 -1.68 -4.36 -18.75
N GLU A 95 -0.93 -5.18 -18.01
CA GLU A 95 -1.08 -6.63 -18.04
C GLU A 95 -2.30 -7.08 -17.25
N LEU A 96 -3.08 -7.98 -17.86
CA LEU A 96 -4.12 -8.77 -17.20
C LEU A 96 -3.61 -10.20 -17.08
N ARG A 97 -3.56 -10.72 -15.89
CA ARG A 97 -3.10 -12.06 -15.57
C ARG A 97 -4.23 -12.92 -15.02
N LEU A 98 -4.13 -14.22 -15.21
CA LEU A 98 -5.08 -15.22 -14.70
C LEU A 98 -4.32 -16.28 -13.94
N THR A 99 -4.62 -16.41 -12.65
CA THR A 99 -4.14 -17.50 -11.79
C THR A 99 -5.26 -18.52 -11.64
N ASP A 100 -5.03 -19.78 -12.04
CA ASP A 100 -6.00 -20.87 -11.91
C ASP A 100 -6.01 -21.45 -10.47
N THR A 101 -6.94 -22.36 -10.22
CA THR A 101 -7.11 -22.99 -8.90
C THR A 101 -5.94 -23.90 -8.49
N ALA A 102 -5.03 -24.20 -9.40
CA ALA A 102 -3.81 -24.96 -9.14
C ALA A 102 -2.60 -24.03 -8.89
N GLY A 103 -2.79 -22.69 -8.91
CA GLY A 103 -1.73 -21.73 -8.74
C GLY A 103 -0.90 -21.47 -10.00
N ASN A 104 -1.39 -21.87 -11.19
CA ASN A 104 -0.69 -21.55 -12.44
C ASN A 104 -1.11 -20.17 -12.92
N THR A 105 -0.20 -19.23 -12.91
CA THR A 105 -0.42 -17.87 -13.43
C THR A 105 0.03 -17.78 -14.89
N ARG A 106 -0.75 -17.06 -15.68
CA ARG A 106 -0.44 -16.77 -17.09
C ARG A 106 -0.95 -15.39 -17.49
N LEU A 107 -0.28 -14.79 -18.45
CA LEU A 107 -0.77 -13.58 -19.09
C LEU A 107 -2.07 -13.87 -19.85
N ALA A 108 -3.16 -13.25 -19.42
CA ALA A 108 -4.45 -13.30 -20.13
C ALA A 108 -4.48 -12.30 -21.29
N GLY A 109 -3.84 -11.15 -21.13
CA GLY A 109 -3.70 -10.12 -22.15
C GLY A 109 -2.96 -8.89 -21.66
N LYS A 110 -2.62 -7.98 -22.57
CA LYS A 110 -1.99 -6.70 -22.24
C LYS A 110 -2.66 -5.59 -23.03
N LEU A 111 -3.08 -4.53 -22.34
CA LEU A 111 -3.53 -3.28 -22.95
C LEU A 111 -2.34 -2.33 -23.13
N ASP A 112 -2.42 -1.48 -24.14
CA ASP A 112 -1.51 -0.35 -24.24
C ASP A 112 -2.04 0.74 -23.30
N VAL A 113 -1.24 1.16 -22.33
CA VAL A 113 -1.61 2.13 -21.31
C VAL A 113 -0.63 3.30 -21.24
N TYR A 114 -1.12 4.44 -20.79
CA TYR A 114 -0.29 5.52 -20.27
C TYR A 114 -0.07 5.23 -18.78
N SER A 115 1.17 5.06 -18.38
CA SER A 115 1.55 4.63 -17.03
C SER A 115 2.54 5.60 -16.37
N HIS A 116 2.45 6.89 -16.72
CA HIS A 116 3.16 7.95 -16.01
C HIS A 116 2.45 8.23 -14.69
N ASP A 117 3.19 8.58 -13.66
CA ASP A 117 2.68 8.79 -12.31
C ASP A 117 1.87 7.56 -11.82
N GLU A 118 0.67 7.78 -11.28
CA GLU A 118 -0.20 6.70 -10.79
C GLU A 118 -1.08 6.06 -11.87
N GLU A 119 -1.08 6.57 -13.11
CA GLU A 119 -1.95 6.04 -14.15
C GLU A 119 -1.50 4.67 -14.67
N GLY A 120 -2.39 3.97 -15.34
CA GLY A 120 -2.14 2.64 -15.89
C GLY A 120 -3.41 1.81 -15.98
N LEU A 121 -3.34 0.51 -15.73
CA LEU A 121 -4.48 -0.39 -15.61
C LEU A 121 -4.82 -0.54 -14.12
N GLN A 122 -5.83 0.18 -13.64
CA GLN A 122 -6.14 0.38 -12.23
C GLN A 122 -7.15 -0.62 -11.65
N GLY A 123 -8.16 -1.01 -12.41
CA GLY A 123 -9.25 -1.80 -11.86
C GLY A 123 -9.80 -2.86 -12.78
N ILE A 124 -10.36 -3.89 -12.15
CA ILE A 124 -11.08 -4.97 -12.84
C ILE A 124 -12.38 -5.28 -12.12
N GLY A 125 -13.45 -5.49 -12.90
CA GLY A 125 -14.73 -6.01 -12.41
C GLY A 125 -15.22 -7.16 -13.27
N VAL A 126 -15.87 -8.14 -12.66
CA VAL A 126 -16.48 -9.28 -13.35
C VAL A 126 -17.98 -9.08 -13.42
N ASP A 127 -18.56 -9.15 -14.64
CA ASP A 127 -20.01 -9.00 -14.84
C ASP A 127 -20.79 -10.05 -14.02
N PRO A 128 -21.86 -9.66 -13.31
CA PRO A 128 -22.70 -10.63 -12.59
C PRO A 128 -23.24 -11.78 -13.45
N GLY A 129 -23.39 -11.55 -14.77
CA GLY A 129 -23.75 -12.57 -15.75
C GLY A 129 -22.57 -13.29 -16.42
N PHE A 130 -21.38 -13.22 -15.86
CA PHE A 130 -20.13 -13.74 -16.45
C PHE A 130 -20.20 -15.19 -16.91
N ALA A 131 -20.93 -16.04 -16.20
CA ALA A 131 -21.10 -17.46 -16.57
C ALA A 131 -21.68 -17.63 -17.98
N ASP A 132 -22.54 -16.71 -18.41
CA ASP A 132 -23.22 -16.72 -19.71
C ASP A 132 -22.55 -15.82 -20.74
N ASN A 133 -22.11 -14.60 -20.33
CA ASN A 133 -21.68 -13.56 -21.25
C ASN A 133 -20.15 -13.39 -21.34
N ARG A 134 -19.42 -13.88 -20.35
CA ARG A 134 -17.96 -13.79 -20.24
C ARG A 134 -17.43 -12.35 -20.20
N PHE A 135 -18.25 -11.37 -19.80
CA PHE A 135 -17.86 -9.98 -19.72
C PHE A 135 -17.01 -9.68 -18.49
N ILE A 136 -15.96 -8.89 -18.71
CA ILE A 136 -15.16 -8.23 -17.68
C ILE A 136 -15.07 -6.75 -18.00
N TYR A 137 -14.85 -5.94 -16.99
CA TYR A 137 -14.68 -4.50 -17.10
C TYR A 137 -13.27 -4.13 -16.62
N LEU A 138 -12.60 -3.28 -17.38
CA LEU A 138 -11.28 -2.76 -17.06
C LEU A 138 -11.32 -1.23 -17.02
N TYR A 139 -10.72 -0.64 -15.99
CA TYR A 139 -10.53 0.81 -15.89
C TYR A 139 -9.05 1.12 -16.08
N TYR A 140 -8.72 1.88 -17.10
CA TYR A 140 -7.34 2.10 -17.52
C TYR A 140 -7.15 3.44 -18.22
N ALA A 141 -5.90 3.92 -18.28
CA ALA A 141 -5.47 5.11 -19.00
C ALA A 141 -5.03 4.75 -20.43
N PRO A 142 -5.83 4.95 -21.50
CA PRO A 142 -5.36 4.73 -22.88
C PRO A 142 -4.27 5.74 -23.24
N PRO A 143 -3.23 5.38 -24.02
CA PRO A 143 -2.04 6.24 -24.21
C PRO A 143 -2.32 7.59 -24.88
N LEU A 144 -3.31 7.67 -25.78
CA LEU A 144 -3.65 8.86 -26.54
C LEU A 144 -2.40 9.49 -27.22
N ASN A 145 -2.33 10.83 -27.28
CA ASN A 145 -1.18 11.58 -27.80
C ASN A 145 -0.55 12.46 -26.70
N THR A 146 -0.60 12.02 -25.45
CA THR A 146 -0.03 12.75 -24.32
C THR A 146 1.47 12.98 -24.53
N PRO A 147 1.97 14.20 -24.33
CA PRO A 147 3.41 14.47 -24.37
C PRO A 147 4.15 13.61 -23.34
N ALA A 148 5.40 13.30 -23.60
CA ALA A 148 6.26 12.64 -22.63
C ALA A 148 6.70 13.62 -21.53
N GLY A 149 6.78 13.12 -20.28
CA GLY A 149 7.19 13.89 -19.11
C GLY A 149 6.04 14.69 -18.47
N ASP A 150 6.41 15.55 -17.55
CA ASP A 150 5.47 16.27 -16.69
C ASP A 150 4.80 17.43 -17.41
N ALA A 151 3.57 17.72 -17.03
CA ALA A 151 2.87 18.91 -17.47
C ALA A 151 3.39 20.13 -16.71
N PRO A 152 3.37 21.32 -17.34
CA PRO A 152 3.79 22.53 -16.65
C PRO A 152 2.84 22.87 -15.49
N GLU A 153 3.41 23.18 -14.34
CA GLU A 153 2.65 23.58 -13.15
C GLU A 153 2.04 24.98 -13.29
N THR A 154 2.66 25.83 -14.08
CA THR A 154 2.21 27.21 -14.34
C THR A 154 2.24 27.51 -15.83
N GLY A 155 1.27 28.27 -16.31
CA GLY A 155 1.14 28.60 -17.72
C GLY A 155 -0.23 29.16 -18.07
N THR A 156 -0.62 28.90 -19.29
CA THR A 156 -1.96 29.22 -19.82
C THR A 156 -2.73 27.91 -20.12
N ALA A 157 -4.03 28.01 -20.34
CA ALA A 157 -4.82 26.83 -20.75
C ALA A 157 -4.26 26.15 -22.02
N ALA A 158 -3.59 26.87 -22.89
CA ALA A 158 -2.96 26.31 -24.10
C ALA A 158 -1.71 25.47 -23.78
N ASP A 159 -1.02 25.77 -22.67
CA ASP A 159 0.16 25.02 -22.21
C ASP A 159 -0.25 23.71 -21.52
N PHE A 160 -1.41 23.69 -20.89
CA PHE A 160 -1.94 22.51 -20.19
C PHE A 160 -2.73 21.55 -21.12
N ALA A 161 -3.46 22.10 -22.10
CA ALA A 161 -4.33 21.32 -23.00
C ALA A 161 -3.67 20.09 -23.69
N PRO A 162 -2.36 20.06 -24.01
CA PRO A 162 -1.72 18.85 -24.56
C PRO A 162 -1.71 17.66 -23.59
N PHE A 163 -1.88 17.92 -22.30
CA PHE A 163 -1.89 16.93 -21.23
C PHE A 163 -3.32 16.51 -20.81
N ASP A 164 -4.36 17.09 -21.41
CA ASP A 164 -5.72 16.62 -21.18
C ASP A 164 -5.87 15.19 -21.68
N GLY A 165 -6.31 14.30 -20.81
CA GLY A 165 -6.49 12.88 -21.06
C GLY A 165 -7.80 12.33 -20.53
N VAL A 166 -7.91 11.02 -20.54
CA VAL A 166 -9.03 10.31 -19.92
C VAL A 166 -8.54 9.01 -19.30
N ASN A 167 -9.18 8.60 -18.22
CA ASN A 167 -9.21 7.22 -17.76
C ASN A 167 -10.50 6.58 -18.24
N ARG A 168 -10.42 5.35 -18.74
CA ARG A 168 -11.49 4.72 -19.50
C ARG A 168 -12.01 3.47 -18.82
N LEU A 169 -13.31 3.40 -18.62
CA LEU A 169 -14.02 2.16 -18.34
C LEU A 169 -14.43 1.50 -19.65
N SER A 170 -13.89 0.31 -19.92
CA SER A 170 -14.27 -0.52 -21.08
C SER A 170 -14.70 -1.91 -20.65
N ARG A 171 -15.66 -2.46 -21.40
CA ARG A 171 -16.07 -3.86 -21.27
C ARG A 171 -15.36 -4.71 -22.33
N PHE A 172 -14.88 -5.90 -21.93
CA PHE A 172 -14.24 -6.88 -22.77
C PHE A 172 -14.85 -8.26 -22.61
N VAL A 173 -14.54 -9.17 -23.53
CA VAL A 173 -14.84 -10.60 -23.40
C VAL A 173 -13.57 -11.35 -22.96
N LEU A 174 -13.66 -12.09 -21.87
CA LEU A 174 -12.67 -13.10 -21.52
C LEU A 174 -13.04 -14.41 -22.20
N LYS A 175 -12.23 -14.86 -23.17
CA LYS A 175 -12.49 -16.11 -23.91
C LYS A 175 -12.51 -17.32 -22.99
N THR A 176 -13.06 -18.43 -23.44
CA THR A 176 -13.13 -19.67 -22.66
C THR A 176 -11.77 -20.28 -22.35
N ASP A 177 -10.74 -19.94 -23.12
CA ASP A 177 -9.36 -20.29 -22.85
C ASP A 177 -8.70 -19.36 -21.83
N GLY A 178 -9.45 -18.37 -21.31
CA GLY A 178 -9.01 -17.38 -20.33
C GLY A 178 -8.12 -16.30 -20.91
N THR A 179 -8.10 -16.08 -22.24
CA THR A 179 -7.42 -14.96 -22.86
C THR A 179 -8.38 -13.79 -23.08
N LEU A 180 -7.84 -12.57 -22.96
CA LEU A 180 -8.57 -11.34 -23.23
C LEU A 180 -8.81 -11.17 -24.72
N ASP A 181 -10.07 -11.00 -25.13
CA ASP A 181 -10.36 -10.59 -26.51
C ASP A 181 -10.27 -9.06 -26.64
N LYS A 182 -9.10 -8.53 -26.95
CA LYS A 182 -8.91 -7.09 -27.14
C LYS A 182 -9.79 -6.50 -28.26
N ALA A 183 -10.17 -7.29 -29.26
CA ALA A 183 -11.05 -6.84 -30.34
C ALA A 183 -12.51 -6.67 -29.91
N SER A 184 -12.90 -7.25 -28.76
CA SER A 184 -14.24 -7.11 -28.18
C SER A 184 -14.42 -5.81 -27.37
N GLU A 185 -13.40 -4.99 -27.27
CA GLU A 185 -13.48 -3.77 -26.47
C GLU A 185 -14.72 -2.94 -26.83
N THR A 186 -15.48 -2.62 -25.78
CA THR A 186 -16.62 -1.71 -25.88
C THR A 186 -16.45 -0.63 -24.83
N LYS A 187 -16.17 0.58 -25.27
CA LYS A 187 -16.05 1.73 -24.39
C LYS A 187 -17.40 2.01 -23.70
N VAL A 188 -17.38 2.08 -22.37
CA VAL A 188 -18.54 2.40 -21.54
C VAL A 188 -18.54 3.88 -21.13
N LEU A 189 -17.44 4.34 -20.52
CA LEU A 189 -17.33 5.69 -19.97
C LEU A 189 -15.88 6.18 -20.05
N ASP A 190 -15.69 7.45 -20.42
CA ASP A 190 -14.41 8.16 -20.25
C ASP A 190 -14.54 9.16 -19.09
N VAL A 191 -13.61 9.10 -18.13
CA VAL A 191 -13.45 10.06 -17.03
C VAL A 191 -12.28 10.97 -17.38
N PRO A 192 -12.42 12.31 -17.37
CA PRO A 192 -11.32 13.22 -17.64
C PRO A 192 -10.12 12.96 -16.72
N ALA A 193 -8.91 13.20 -17.19
CA ALA A 193 -7.67 13.12 -16.42
C ALA A 193 -6.69 14.20 -16.83
N SER A 194 -5.95 14.77 -15.87
CA SER A 194 -4.88 15.75 -16.09
C SER A 194 -3.54 15.04 -16.04
N ARG A 195 -3.06 14.62 -17.20
CA ARG A 195 -1.83 13.82 -17.32
C ARG A 195 -0.58 14.63 -17.10
N GLY A 196 0.48 13.96 -16.65
CA GLY A 196 1.76 14.61 -16.33
C GLY A 196 1.69 15.51 -15.10
N ILE A 197 0.65 15.37 -14.30
CA ILE A 197 0.51 15.91 -12.95
C ILE A 197 0.02 14.75 -12.07
N CYS A 198 0.78 14.37 -11.06
CA CYS A 198 0.34 13.40 -10.06
C CYS A 198 -0.85 14.00 -9.30
N CYS A 199 -1.81 13.33 -8.81
CA CYS A 199 -2.02 11.92 -8.48
C CYS A 199 -3.53 11.64 -8.41
N HIS A 200 -3.92 10.60 -7.64
CA HIS A 200 -5.30 10.25 -7.29
C HIS A 200 -6.16 9.79 -8.47
N VAL A 201 -5.92 8.56 -8.90
CA VAL A 201 -6.63 7.97 -10.04
C VAL A 201 -7.86 7.17 -9.60
N GLY A 202 -7.86 6.54 -8.42
CA GLY A 202 -8.89 5.60 -8.01
C GLY A 202 -8.95 4.39 -8.95
N GLY A 203 -10.15 3.93 -9.31
CA GLY A 203 -10.35 3.01 -10.43
C GLY A 203 -10.91 1.64 -10.06
N ASP A 204 -11.34 1.43 -8.84
CA ASP A 204 -11.94 0.17 -8.41
C ASP A 204 -13.36 -0.02 -8.95
N ILE A 205 -13.75 -1.29 -9.18
CA ILE A 205 -15.03 -1.65 -9.83
C ILE A 205 -15.72 -2.76 -9.03
N ASP A 206 -16.96 -2.51 -8.59
CA ASP A 206 -17.81 -3.55 -8.01
C ASP A 206 -19.27 -3.42 -8.51
N PHE A 207 -20.10 -4.41 -8.19
CA PHE A 207 -21.48 -4.51 -8.62
C PHE A 207 -22.42 -4.74 -7.44
N ASP A 208 -23.58 -4.11 -7.45
CA ASP A 208 -24.65 -4.47 -6.53
C ASP A 208 -25.44 -5.72 -6.99
N ALA A 209 -26.35 -6.21 -6.13
CA ALA A 209 -27.19 -7.36 -6.42
C ALA A 209 -28.14 -7.13 -7.62
N ALA A 210 -28.44 -5.89 -7.97
CA ALA A 210 -29.23 -5.53 -9.16
C ALA A 210 -28.37 -5.48 -10.44
N GLY A 211 -27.06 -5.65 -10.30
CA GLY A 211 -26.06 -5.60 -11.36
C GLY A 211 -25.81 -4.16 -11.86
N ASN A 212 -25.98 -3.16 -11.02
CA ASN A 212 -25.45 -1.84 -11.31
C ASN A 212 -23.94 -1.86 -11.05
N LEU A 213 -23.18 -1.26 -11.95
CA LEU A 213 -21.75 -1.10 -11.84
C LEU A 213 -21.45 0.17 -11.03
N TYR A 214 -20.56 0.03 -10.04
CA TYR A 214 -19.96 1.14 -9.31
C TYR A 214 -18.49 1.26 -9.72
N LEU A 215 -18.04 2.51 -9.90
CA LEU A 215 -16.66 2.86 -10.24
C LEU A 215 -16.18 3.95 -9.31
N SER A 216 -15.09 3.75 -8.62
CA SER A 216 -14.40 4.82 -7.88
C SER A 216 -13.49 5.63 -8.80
N THR A 217 -13.38 6.93 -8.54
CA THR A 217 -12.48 7.84 -9.26
C THR A 217 -11.83 8.79 -8.28
N GLY A 218 -10.52 8.95 -8.35
CA GLY A 218 -9.80 9.94 -7.58
C GLY A 218 -10.06 11.37 -8.04
N ASP A 219 -9.66 12.34 -7.26
CA ASP A 219 -9.94 13.75 -7.55
C ASP A 219 -9.01 14.34 -8.63
N ASP A 220 -7.99 13.61 -9.08
CA ASP A 220 -7.06 14.06 -10.12
C ASP A 220 -6.43 15.42 -9.76
N SER A 221 -6.13 15.61 -8.47
CA SER A 221 -5.48 16.82 -7.99
C SER A 221 -4.06 16.53 -7.51
N ASN A 222 -3.15 17.47 -7.78
CA ASN A 222 -1.79 17.38 -7.28
C ASN A 222 -1.75 17.77 -5.79
N PRO A 223 -1.28 16.89 -4.89
CA PRO A 223 -1.23 17.17 -3.46
C PRO A 223 -0.05 18.04 -3.06
N PHE A 224 0.96 18.16 -3.93
CA PHE A 224 2.19 18.90 -3.64
C PHE A 224 1.94 20.41 -3.60
N GLN A 225 2.72 21.12 -2.82
CA GLN A 225 2.64 22.58 -2.62
C GLN A 225 1.36 23.07 -1.92
N SER A 226 0.59 22.16 -1.30
CA SER A 226 -0.52 22.49 -0.40
C SER A 226 -0.15 22.37 1.09
N ASP A 227 1.11 22.11 1.40
CA ASP A 227 1.62 21.81 2.75
C ASP A 227 0.85 20.65 3.41
N GLY A 228 0.43 19.65 2.61
CA GLY A 228 -0.35 18.51 3.07
C GLY A 228 -1.83 18.81 3.42
N PHE A 229 -2.29 20.05 3.24
CA PHE A 229 -3.70 20.42 3.41
C PHE A 229 -4.48 20.34 2.09
N THR A 230 -5.70 20.88 2.08
CA THR A 230 -6.52 20.89 0.87
C THR A 230 -5.87 21.73 -0.27
N PRO A 231 -5.71 21.15 -1.49
CA PRO A 231 -5.22 21.85 -2.65
C PRO A 231 -6.38 22.63 -3.30
N ILE A 232 -6.42 23.94 -3.07
CA ILE A 232 -7.44 24.86 -3.60
C ILE A 232 -6.77 26.07 -4.26
N ASP A 233 -5.74 25.82 -5.06
CA ASP A 233 -4.94 26.88 -5.72
C ASP A 233 -5.68 27.45 -6.95
N GLU A 234 -6.38 28.53 -6.76
CA GLU A 234 -7.19 29.21 -7.76
C GLU A 234 -6.43 30.24 -8.62
N ARG A 235 -5.11 30.33 -8.53
CA ARG A 235 -4.31 31.28 -9.30
C ARG A 235 -4.53 31.06 -10.80
N SER A 236 -4.81 32.14 -11.54
CA SER A 236 -5.18 32.09 -12.97
C SER A 236 -4.10 31.55 -13.91
N ASN A 237 -2.84 31.54 -13.46
CA ASN A 237 -1.71 30.97 -14.19
C ASN A 237 -1.27 29.60 -13.64
N ARG A 238 -1.96 29.07 -12.63
CA ARG A 238 -1.70 27.75 -12.07
C ARG A 238 -2.35 26.68 -12.92
N ASN A 239 -1.73 25.50 -13.04
CA ASN A 239 -2.38 24.35 -13.64
C ASN A 239 -3.62 24.00 -12.79
N PRO A 240 -4.83 23.87 -13.40
CA PRO A 240 -6.05 23.59 -12.64
C PRO A 240 -6.03 22.26 -11.85
N ALA A 241 -5.08 21.37 -12.11
CA ALA A 241 -4.87 20.16 -11.32
C ALA A 241 -4.41 20.42 -9.86
N PHE A 242 -4.06 21.66 -9.52
CA PHE A 242 -3.78 22.08 -8.14
C PHE A 242 -5.02 22.63 -7.42
N ASP A 243 -6.22 22.43 -7.99
CA ASP A 243 -7.50 22.85 -7.40
C ASP A 243 -8.50 21.70 -7.38
N ALA A 244 -8.62 21.00 -6.26
CA ALA A 244 -9.56 19.89 -6.06
C ALA A 244 -11.04 20.33 -6.08
N GLN A 245 -11.32 21.64 -5.97
CA GLN A 245 -12.68 22.18 -6.16
C GLN A 245 -13.16 22.03 -7.62
N ARG A 246 -12.22 21.99 -8.58
CA ARG A 246 -12.47 21.70 -10.00
C ARG A 246 -13.10 20.32 -10.22
N THR A 247 -12.81 19.38 -9.36
CA THR A 247 -13.11 17.95 -9.52
C THR A 247 -14.00 17.44 -8.40
N SER A 248 -13.45 17.11 -7.23
CA SER A 248 -14.18 16.46 -6.15
C SER A 248 -15.36 17.32 -5.64
N GLY A 249 -15.15 18.63 -5.47
CA GLY A 249 -16.19 19.60 -5.11
C GLY A 249 -17.10 20.02 -6.27
N ASN A 250 -16.96 19.46 -7.47
CA ASN A 250 -17.69 19.87 -8.66
C ASN A 250 -18.77 18.85 -9.03
N THR A 251 -20.04 19.23 -8.97
CA THR A 251 -21.19 18.37 -9.29
C THR A 251 -21.30 18.02 -10.77
N ASN A 252 -20.57 18.71 -11.66
CA ASN A 252 -20.52 18.47 -13.10
C ASN A 252 -19.24 17.77 -13.57
N ASP A 253 -18.48 17.20 -12.66
CA ASP A 253 -17.25 16.43 -12.94
C ASP A 253 -17.35 15.02 -12.37
N LEU A 254 -16.70 14.04 -13.01
CA LEU A 254 -16.76 12.63 -12.63
C LEU A 254 -15.62 12.20 -11.71
N ARG A 255 -14.66 13.07 -11.41
CA ARG A 255 -13.50 12.79 -10.55
C ARG A 255 -13.78 13.09 -9.08
N GLY A 256 -13.13 12.33 -8.18
CA GLY A 256 -13.38 12.38 -6.74
C GLY A 256 -14.78 11.88 -6.37
N LYS A 257 -15.17 10.73 -6.96
CA LYS A 257 -16.54 10.22 -6.92
C LYS A 257 -16.60 8.70 -6.76
N ILE A 258 -17.75 8.22 -6.30
CA ILE A 258 -18.24 6.88 -6.64
C ILE A 258 -19.36 7.06 -7.66
N LEU A 259 -19.17 6.54 -8.85
CA LEU A 259 -20.15 6.58 -9.95
C LEU A 259 -20.99 5.30 -9.91
N ARG A 260 -22.30 5.41 -10.27
CA ARG A 260 -23.18 4.24 -10.40
C ARG A 260 -23.93 4.30 -11.73
N ILE A 261 -23.74 3.25 -12.52
CA ILE A 261 -24.36 3.09 -13.83
C ILE A 261 -24.88 1.66 -14.04
N LYS A 262 -25.78 1.47 -14.99
CA LYS A 262 -26.24 0.14 -15.45
C LYS A 262 -25.77 -0.06 -16.88
N VAL A 263 -24.83 -0.96 -17.10
CA VAL A 263 -24.33 -1.25 -18.46
C VAL A 263 -25.30 -2.17 -19.19
N ASN A 264 -25.70 -1.77 -20.40
CA ASN A 264 -26.59 -2.52 -21.26
C ASN A 264 -25.85 -3.59 -22.08
N ALA A 265 -26.59 -4.52 -22.67
CA ALA A 265 -26.01 -5.58 -23.48
C ALA A 265 -25.20 -5.07 -24.70
N ASP A 266 -25.57 -3.91 -25.26
CA ASP A 266 -24.89 -3.27 -26.37
C ASP A 266 -23.65 -2.44 -25.95
N GLY A 267 -23.38 -2.35 -24.64
CA GLY A 267 -22.28 -1.57 -24.08
C GLY A 267 -22.57 -0.10 -23.79
N SER A 268 -23.73 0.39 -24.17
CA SER A 268 -24.23 1.66 -23.65
C SER A 268 -24.58 1.52 -22.16
N TYR A 269 -24.78 2.63 -21.47
CA TYR A 269 -25.25 2.57 -20.08
C TYR A 269 -26.50 3.44 -19.86
N ALA A 270 -27.22 3.07 -18.81
CA ALA A 270 -28.29 3.90 -18.24
C ALA A 270 -27.88 4.34 -16.83
N VAL A 271 -28.44 5.44 -16.38
CA VAL A 271 -28.26 5.88 -14.98
C VAL A 271 -29.44 5.32 -14.17
N PRO A 272 -29.19 4.51 -13.15
CA PRO A 272 -30.21 4.00 -12.26
C PRO A 272 -30.87 5.11 -11.45
N ASP A 273 -32.16 4.94 -11.14
CA ASP A 273 -32.84 5.85 -10.22
C ASP A 273 -32.16 5.86 -8.83
N GLY A 274 -32.17 7.00 -8.16
CA GLY A 274 -31.64 7.14 -6.81
C GLY A 274 -30.11 7.44 -6.75
N ASN A 275 -29.49 7.89 -7.83
CA ASN A 275 -28.20 8.58 -7.75
C ASN A 275 -28.35 9.97 -7.12
N LEU A 276 -27.24 10.61 -6.77
CA LEU A 276 -27.24 11.91 -6.08
C LEU A 276 -27.96 13.00 -6.86
N PHE A 277 -27.85 12.97 -8.18
CA PHE A 277 -28.52 13.92 -9.08
C PHE A 277 -29.38 13.19 -10.10
N ALA A 278 -30.62 13.68 -10.27
CA ALA A 278 -31.51 13.14 -11.28
C ALA A 278 -31.03 13.49 -12.70
N PRO A 279 -31.25 12.60 -13.69
CA PRO A 279 -30.94 12.91 -15.09
C PRO A 279 -31.58 14.21 -15.55
N GLY A 280 -30.80 15.08 -16.22
CA GLY A 280 -31.28 16.39 -16.72
C GLY A 280 -31.25 17.53 -15.69
N THR A 281 -30.76 17.30 -14.48
CA THR A 281 -30.47 18.38 -13.53
C THR A 281 -29.29 19.21 -14.06
N ASP A 282 -29.52 20.51 -14.21
CA ASP A 282 -28.51 21.42 -14.75
C ASP A 282 -27.25 21.44 -13.90
N LYS A 283 -26.06 21.55 -14.54
CA LYS A 283 -24.75 21.60 -13.88
C LYS A 283 -24.43 20.39 -12.99
N THR A 284 -24.98 19.22 -13.32
CA THR A 284 -24.70 17.98 -12.58
C THR A 284 -24.41 16.81 -13.51
N ARG A 285 -23.74 15.80 -12.99
CA ARG A 285 -23.56 14.52 -13.67
C ARG A 285 -24.43 13.48 -12.98
N PRO A 286 -25.40 12.90 -13.70
CA PRO A 286 -26.35 11.95 -13.10
C PRO A 286 -25.71 10.60 -12.75
N GLU A 287 -24.52 10.30 -13.24
CA GLU A 287 -23.74 9.10 -12.90
C GLU A 287 -23.23 9.11 -11.45
N ILE A 288 -23.19 10.28 -10.80
CA ILE A 288 -22.66 10.45 -9.45
C ILE A 288 -23.57 9.78 -8.43
N TYR A 289 -23.11 8.75 -7.74
CA TYR A 289 -23.74 8.17 -6.58
C TYR A 289 -23.28 8.86 -5.29
N ALA A 290 -21.95 9.01 -5.12
CA ALA A 290 -21.39 9.77 -4.02
C ALA A 290 -20.26 10.67 -4.53
N MET A 291 -20.07 11.85 -3.90
CA MET A 291 -19.04 12.84 -4.24
C MET A 291 -18.26 13.25 -3.01
N GLY A 292 -17.23 14.06 -3.19
CA GLY A 292 -16.47 14.62 -2.08
C GLY A 292 -15.40 13.66 -1.55
N PHE A 293 -14.73 12.91 -2.43
CA PHE A 293 -13.60 12.06 -2.13
C PHE A 293 -12.30 12.62 -2.73
N ARG A 294 -11.17 12.35 -2.08
CA ARG A 294 -9.82 12.65 -2.59
C ARG A 294 -9.32 11.49 -3.46
N ASN A 295 -9.17 10.31 -2.87
CA ASN A 295 -8.76 9.11 -3.59
C ASN A 295 -9.43 7.86 -2.98
N PRO A 296 -10.70 7.58 -3.33
CA PRO A 296 -11.40 6.38 -2.88
C PRO A 296 -10.82 5.17 -3.63
N PHE A 297 -9.63 4.71 -3.17
CA PHE A 297 -8.77 3.84 -3.96
C PHE A 297 -9.32 2.43 -4.08
N ARG A 298 -9.84 1.87 -2.97
CA ARG A 298 -10.52 0.57 -2.95
C ARG A 298 -11.84 0.67 -2.18
N PHE A 299 -12.84 -0.02 -2.69
CA PHE A 299 -14.15 -0.10 -2.06
C PHE A 299 -14.84 -1.43 -2.37
N SER A 300 -15.89 -1.74 -1.66
CA SER A 300 -16.79 -2.83 -2.00
C SER A 300 -18.26 -2.43 -1.83
N VAL A 301 -19.13 -3.10 -2.56
CA VAL A 301 -20.57 -3.03 -2.39
C VAL A 301 -21.04 -4.27 -1.65
N ASP A 302 -21.57 -4.10 -0.45
CA ASP A 302 -22.29 -5.18 0.23
C ASP A 302 -23.55 -5.52 -0.55
N LYS A 303 -23.59 -6.70 -1.15
CA LYS A 303 -24.66 -7.13 -2.06
C LYS A 303 -25.98 -7.42 -1.35
N GLU A 304 -25.98 -7.63 -0.04
CA GLU A 304 -27.18 -7.85 0.75
C GLU A 304 -27.84 -6.54 1.18
N THR A 305 -27.04 -5.56 1.58
CA THR A 305 -27.55 -4.29 2.12
C THR A 305 -27.51 -3.13 1.13
N GLY A 306 -26.67 -3.22 0.09
CA GLY A 306 -26.37 -2.13 -0.84
C GLY A 306 -25.49 -1.03 -0.26
N VAL A 307 -24.92 -1.24 0.90
CA VAL A 307 -23.97 -0.30 1.55
C VAL A 307 -22.60 -0.43 0.89
N LEU A 308 -21.94 0.72 0.64
CA LEU A 308 -20.56 0.72 0.18
C LEU A 308 -19.62 0.96 1.35
N TYR A 309 -18.50 0.25 1.34
CA TYR A 309 -17.40 0.42 2.30
C TYR A 309 -16.17 0.87 1.53
N VAL A 310 -15.74 2.11 1.76
CA VAL A 310 -14.72 2.80 0.97
C VAL A 310 -13.51 3.07 1.83
N GLY A 311 -12.31 2.72 1.35
CA GLY A 311 -11.05 3.20 1.89
C GLY A 311 -10.68 4.50 1.18
N GLU A 312 -10.54 5.59 1.94
CA GLU A 312 -10.32 6.94 1.45
C GLU A 312 -8.98 7.47 1.89
N TYR A 313 -8.09 7.74 0.93
CA TYR A 313 -6.82 8.40 1.19
C TYR A 313 -7.04 9.88 1.46
N GLY A 314 -6.64 10.32 2.63
CA GLY A 314 -6.68 11.71 3.04
C GLY A 314 -5.43 12.51 2.67
N PRO A 315 -5.37 13.78 3.03
CA PRO A 315 -4.20 14.64 2.87
C PRO A 315 -3.15 14.39 3.96
N ASP A 316 -1.91 14.85 3.72
CA ASP A 316 -0.71 14.40 4.43
C ASP A 316 -0.25 15.33 5.57
N ALA A 317 -1.03 16.36 5.96
CA ALA A 317 -0.64 17.28 7.02
C ALA A 317 -0.51 16.56 8.38
N GLY A 318 0.69 16.41 8.90
CA GLY A 318 0.97 15.70 10.14
C GLY A 318 0.45 16.40 11.42
N ALA A 319 0.00 17.67 11.32
CA ALA A 319 -0.57 18.44 12.44
C ALA A 319 -1.59 19.45 11.96
N ALA A 320 -2.58 19.76 12.82
CA ALA A 320 -3.56 20.82 12.52
C ALA A 320 -2.90 22.19 12.49
N ASN A 321 -3.30 23.04 11.54
CA ASN A 321 -2.86 24.41 11.41
C ASN A 321 -4.08 25.37 11.40
N PRO A 322 -4.21 26.27 12.36
CA PRO A 322 -5.36 27.19 12.41
C PRO A 322 -5.56 28.05 11.16
N SER A 323 -4.50 28.21 10.35
CA SER A 323 -4.52 28.98 9.10
C SER A 323 -4.86 28.12 7.87
N ARG A 324 -4.85 26.79 7.97
CA ARG A 324 -5.06 25.86 6.87
C ARG A 324 -6.18 24.86 7.12
N GLY A 325 -6.27 24.31 8.33
CA GLY A 325 -7.30 23.35 8.71
C GLY A 325 -6.82 22.25 9.66
N PRO A 326 -7.56 21.14 9.76
CA PRO A 326 -7.20 19.98 10.56
C PRO A 326 -5.93 19.30 10.03
N ALA A 327 -5.35 18.43 10.85
CA ALA A 327 -4.35 17.46 10.38
C ALA A 327 -4.95 16.58 9.28
N GLY A 328 -4.11 15.98 8.48
CA GLY A 328 -4.52 14.96 7.52
C GLY A 328 -5.19 13.80 8.25
N GLN A 329 -6.33 13.37 7.76
CA GLN A 329 -7.03 12.19 8.24
C GLN A 329 -7.38 11.33 7.06
N VAL A 330 -7.16 10.04 7.20
CA VAL A 330 -7.69 9.04 6.28
C VAL A 330 -8.90 8.37 6.91
N GLU A 331 -9.71 7.69 6.09
CA GLU A 331 -10.98 7.21 6.63
C GLU A 331 -11.50 5.97 5.93
N PHE A 332 -12.25 5.17 6.69
CA PHE A 332 -13.22 4.27 6.10
C PHE A 332 -14.58 4.96 6.08
N ALA A 333 -15.13 5.15 4.88
CA ALA A 333 -16.47 5.68 4.70
C ALA A 333 -17.48 4.55 4.52
N ARG A 334 -18.67 4.68 5.15
CA ARG A 334 -19.81 3.77 5.01
C ARG A 334 -20.94 4.49 4.29
N VAL A 335 -21.07 4.25 2.98
CA VAL A 335 -22.03 4.95 2.12
C VAL A 335 -23.34 4.19 2.09
N THR A 336 -24.29 4.60 2.89
CA THR A 336 -25.62 3.96 2.98
C THR A 336 -26.66 4.57 2.04
N LYS A 337 -26.38 5.74 1.50
CA LYS A 337 -27.23 6.53 0.59
C LYS A 337 -26.34 7.47 -0.24
N PRO A 338 -26.84 7.97 -1.39
CA PRO A 338 -26.14 9.00 -2.14
C PRO A 338 -25.86 10.24 -1.27
N GLY A 339 -24.65 10.80 -1.37
CA GLY A 339 -24.23 11.90 -0.52
C GLY A 339 -22.92 12.58 -0.97
N ASN A 340 -22.53 13.59 -0.19
CA ASN A 340 -21.27 14.30 -0.32
C ASN A 340 -20.39 13.98 0.91
N PHE A 341 -19.17 13.52 0.74
CA PHE A 341 -18.27 13.09 1.83
C PHE A 341 -17.23 14.16 2.22
N GLY A 342 -17.39 15.38 1.70
CA GLY A 342 -16.78 16.58 2.26
C GLY A 342 -15.58 17.13 1.52
N TRP A 343 -14.70 16.30 0.97
CA TRP A 343 -13.50 16.77 0.28
C TRP A 343 -13.85 17.67 -0.94
N PRO A 344 -13.13 18.80 -1.18
CA PRO A 344 -11.92 19.29 -0.49
C PRO A 344 -12.20 20.27 0.65
N TYR A 345 -13.40 20.39 1.15
CA TYR A 345 -13.80 21.37 2.14
C TYR A 345 -13.73 20.86 3.58
N CYS A 346 -13.96 19.58 3.77
CA CYS A 346 -14.07 18.91 5.06
C CYS A 346 -13.45 17.51 4.99
N THR A 347 -13.01 16.99 6.15
CA THR A 347 -12.48 15.64 6.32
C THR A 347 -12.98 15.02 7.64
N GLY A 348 -12.81 13.73 7.82
CA GLY A 348 -13.07 13.04 9.09
C GLY A 348 -14.51 13.21 9.61
N LYS A 349 -14.67 13.72 10.81
CA LYS A 349 -15.98 13.99 11.42
C LYS A 349 -16.57 15.34 11.00
N ASN A 350 -16.36 15.77 9.77
CA ASN A 350 -16.68 17.09 9.23
C ASN A 350 -15.82 18.21 9.85
N ASP A 351 -14.54 17.93 10.05
CA ASP A 351 -13.55 18.92 10.40
C ASP A 351 -13.25 19.79 9.18
N ALA A 352 -13.46 21.10 9.32
CA ALA A 352 -13.43 22.03 8.20
C ALA A 352 -12.00 22.50 7.87
N TYR A 353 -11.63 22.50 6.60
CA TYR A 353 -10.47 23.24 6.09
C TYR A 353 -10.76 24.74 6.05
N VAL A 354 -9.68 25.51 5.88
CA VAL A 354 -9.75 26.97 5.76
C VAL A 354 -9.58 27.36 4.29
N ASP A 355 -10.41 28.28 3.84
CA ASP A 355 -10.30 28.89 2.51
C ASP A 355 -8.98 29.71 2.44
N TYR A 356 -7.96 29.12 1.81
CA TYR A 356 -6.62 29.69 1.75
C TYR A 356 -6.32 30.24 0.38
N ASP A 357 -6.03 31.56 0.31
CA ASP A 357 -5.63 32.22 -0.92
C ASP A 357 -4.12 32.03 -1.19
N PHE A 358 -3.80 31.15 -2.11
CA PHE A 358 -2.42 30.87 -2.55
C PHE A 358 -1.74 32.05 -3.26
N ALA A 359 -2.50 33.02 -3.78
CA ALA A 359 -1.93 34.19 -4.44
C ALA A 359 -1.39 35.20 -3.44
N THR A 360 -2.02 35.33 -2.30
CA THR A 360 -1.67 36.31 -1.26
C THR A 360 -1.04 35.67 -0.02
N GLY A 361 -1.13 34.34 0.13
CA GLY A 361 -0.68 33.61 1.30
C GLY A 361 -1.53 33.92 2.55
N THR A 362 -2.83 34.20 2.37
CA THR A 362 -3.71 34.60 3.48
C THR A 362 -4.87 33.64 3.66
N SER A 363 -5.25 33.41 4.90
CA SER A 363 -6.35 32.55 5.28
C SER A 363 -7.67 33.34 5.28
N GLY A 364 -8.69 32.76 4.69
CA GLY A 364 -10.07 33.17 4.76
C GLY A 364 -10.82 32.59 5.97
N ALA A 365 -12.10 32.31 5.78
CA ALA A 365 -12.91 31.62 6.78
C ALA A 365 -12.79 30.10 6.62
N ALA A 366 -13.07 29.35 7.70
CA ALA A 366 -13.28 27.91 7.58
C ALA A 366 -14.52 27.61 6.72
N PHE A 367 -14.47 26.54 5.95
CA PHE A 367 -15.62 26.11 5.15
C PHE A 367 -16.78 25.64 6.04
N ASP A 368 -17.99 25.74 5.53
CA ASP A 368 -19.20 25.27 6.23
C ASP A 368 -19.55 23.85 5.74
N CYS A 369 -19.21 22.83 6.51
CA CYS A 369 -19.47 21.44 6.14
C CYS A 369 -20.97 21.10 6.05
N ALA A 370 -21.85 21.85 6.73
CA ALA A 370 -23.28 21.67 6.65
C ALA A 370 -23.91 22.31 5.39
N ALA A 371 -23.22 23.26 4.78
CA ALA A 371 -23.64 23.95 3.56
C ALA A 371 -22.44 24.39 2.71
N PRO A 372 -21.62 23.43 2.23
CA PRO A 372 -20.39 23.78 1.52
C PRO A 372 -20.70 24.47 0.20
N LYS A 373 -19.81 25.37 -0.18
CA LYS A 373 -19.94 26.16 -1.41
C LYS A 373 -18.68 26.03 -2.26
N ASN A 374 -18.90 25.74 -3.53
CA ASN A 374 -17.83 25.77 -4.53
C ASN A 374 -17.87 27.08 -5.30
N THR A 375 -17.00 28.01 -4.95
CA THR A 375 -16.88 29.33 -5.60
C THR A 375 -15.65 29.44 -6.49
N SER A 376 -14.90 28.35 -6.66
CA SER A 376 -13.72 28.31 -7.53
C SER A 376 -14.04 28.75 -8.95
N PRO A 377 -13.15 29.55 -9.59
CA PRO A 377 -13.28 29.89 -11.02
C PRO A 377 -13.21 28.67 -11.93
N ASN A 378 -12.70 27.51 -11.44
CA ASN A 378 -12.64 26.26 -12.17
C ASN A 378 -13.92 25.41 -12.03
N ASN A 379 -14.88 25.83 -11.21
CA ASN A 379 -16.14 25.11 -11.01
C ASN A 379 -17.10 25.27 -12.21
N THR A 380 -17.54 24.15 -12.77
CA THR A 380 -18.58 24.11 -13.82
C THR A 380 -19.94 23.62 -13.29
N GLY A 381 -19.97 23.18 -12.03
CA GLY A 381 -21.13 22.63 -11.36
C GLY A 381 -21.96 23.63 -10.59
N LEU A 382 -22.68 23.12 -9.60
CA LEU A 382 -23.42 23.94 -8.65
C LEU A 382 -22.50 24.68 -7.70
N THR A 383 -22.88 25.85 -7.26
CA THR A 383 -22.21 26.60 -6.21
C THR A 383 -22.57 26.07 -4.82
N ASP A 384 -23.87 25.82 -4.58
CA ASP A 384 -24.35 25.27 -3.34
C ASP A 384 -24.28 23.73 -3.41
N LEU A 385 -23.51 23.10 -2.55
CA LEU A 385 -23.28 21.66 -2.55
C LEU A 385 -24.16 20.96 -1.51
N PRO A 386 -24.44 19.66 -1.66
CA PRO A 386 -25.04 18.87 -0.60
C PRO A 386 -24.22 18.93 0.70
N PRO A 387 -24.84 18.85 1.89
CA PRO A 387 -24.13 18.76 3.16
C PRO A 387 -23.10 17.64 3.16
N ALA A 388 -21.97 17.86 3.83
CA ALA A 388 -20.97 16.83 4.02
C ALA A 388 -21.47 15.77 5.01
N GLU A 389 -21.35 14.49 4.64
CA GLU A 389 -21.57 13.34 5.51
C GLU A 389 -20.25 13.02 6.22
N PRO A 390 -20.25 12.77 7.55
CA PRO A 390 -19.02 12.46 8.26
C PRO A 390 -18.50 11.06 7.94
N ALA A 391 -17.19 10.87 8.02
CA ALA A 391 -16.55 9.57 7.94
C ALA A 391 -17.12 8.56 8.95
N TRP A 392 -17.16 7.29 8.57
CA TRP A 392 -17.51 6.23 9.50
C TRP A 392 -16.42 6.00 10.54
N ILE A 393 -15.19 5.71 10.10
CA ILE A 393 -14.02 5.54 10.97
C ILE A 393 -12.89 6.41 10.39
N PRO A 394 -12.75 7.67 10.80
CA PRO A 394 -11.56 8.45 10.50
C PRO A 394 -10.42 8.05 11.44
N TYR A 395 -9.20 8.10 10.95
CA TYR A 395 -8.02 7.89 11.78
C TYR A 395 -6.83 8.70 11.29
N ASP A 396 -5.94 9.00 12.23
CA ASP A 396 -4.69 9.72 12.08
C ASP A 396 -3.75 9.18 13.16
N GLY A 397 -2.55 8.78 12.81
CA GLY A 397 -1.62 8.15 13.74
C GLY A 397 -2.27 7.05 14.57
N ALA A 398 -2.07 7.07 15.88
CA ALA A 398 -2.63 6.10 16.83
C ALA A 398 -4.04 6.45 17.35
N SER A 399 -4.80 7.30 16.65
CA SER A 399 -6.13 7.75 17.11
C SER A 399 -7.17 6.63 17.25
N VAL A 400 -7.02 5.54 16.48
CA VAL A 400 -7.76 4.28 16.64
C VAL A 400 -6.79 3.21 17.14
N PRO A 401 -6.80 2.86 18.43
CA PRO A 401 -5.78 1.98 19.02
C PRO A 401 -5.65 0.62 18.35
N GLU A 402 -6.76 0.06 17.86
CA GLU A 402 -6.80 -1.23 17.19
C GLU A 402 -6.10 -1.20 15.81
N PHE A 403 -5.97 -0.02 15.21
CA PHE A 403 -5.25 0.16 13.94
C PHE A 403 -3.74 0.32 14.14
N GLY A 404 -3.31 0.65 15.36
CA GLY A 404 -1.91 0.95 15.67
C GLY A 404 -1.51 2.34 15.19
N ASP A 405 -0.22 2.57 15.00
CA ASP A 405 0.38 3.80 14.50
C ASP A 405 1.13 3.53 13.20
N GLY A 406 1.42 4.53 12.40
CA GLY A 406 2.20 4.43 11.15
C GLY A 406 1.46 5.03 9.95
N SER A 407 1.75 4.49 8.77
CA SER A 407 1.19 4.92 7.48
C SER A 407 -0.34 4.98 7.46
N GLU A 408 -0.88 5.79 6.60
CA GLU A 408 -2.32 6.11 6.50
C GLU A 408 -2.83 5.86 5.08
N SER A 409 -3.04 4.56 4.77
CA SER A 409 -3.34 4.08 3.41
C SER A 409 -4.48 3.04 3.43
N PRO A 410 -5.72 3.44 3.78
CA PRO A 410 -6.84 2.51 3.93
C PRO A 410 -7.28 1.88 2.62
N MET A 411 -7.50 0.58 2.64
CA MET A 411 -8.06 -0.22 1.56
C MET A 411 -9.46 -0.72 1.96
N GLY A 412 -10.50 -0.24 1.29
CA GLY A 412 -11.85 -0.75 1.47
C GLY A 412 -11.95 -2.18 0.91
N GLY A 413 -12.37 -3.11 1.73
CA GLY A 413 -12.51 -4.50 1.33
C GLY A 413 -13.95 -5.01 1.47
N PRO A 414 -14.17 -6.32 1.36
CA PRO A 414 -15.50 -6.91 1.29
C PRO A 414 -16.19 -7.06 2.64
N VAL A 415 -17.52 -7.17 2.61
CA VAL A 415 -18.31 -7.73 3.71
C VAL A 415 -18.46 -9.23 3.48
N TYR A 416 -18.26 -10.03 4.53
CA TYR A 416 -18.50 -11.47 4.45
C TYR A 416 -19.96 -11.81 4.71
N HIS A 417 -20.55 -12.66 3.87
CA HIS A 417 -21.86 -13.26 4.09
C HIS A 417 -21.79 -14.78 4.12
N TYR A 418 -22.25 -15.36 5.24
CA TYR A 418 -22.20 -16.80 5.45
C TYR A 418 -23.31 -17.52 4.72
N ASP A 419 -22.96 -18.29 3.69
CA ASP A 419 -23.89 -19.19 3.02
C ASP A 419 -23.86 -20.58 3.67
N ALA A 420 -24.94 -20.91 4.37
CA ALA A 420 -25.11 -22.24 4.99
C ALA A 420 -25.25 -23.36 3.96
N ALA A 421 -25.70 -23.07 2.73
CA ALA A 421 -25.86 -24.03 1.65
C ALA A 421 -24.55 -24.31 0.90
N LEU A 422 -23.57 -23.46 1.03
CA LEU A 422 -22.24 -23.64 0.42
C LEU A 422 -21.50 -24.79 1.11
N ASP A 423 -21.31 -25.89 0.38
CA ASP A 423 -20.47 -27.00 0.83
C ASP A 423 -19.00 -26.71 0.49
N SER A 424 -18.34 -25.98 1.37
CA SER A 424 -16.93 -25.60 1.23
C SER A 424 -16.21 -25.74 2.57
N PRO A 425 -15.12 -26.51 2.63
CA PRO A 425 -14.34 -26.67 3.85
C PRO A 425 -13.48 -25.42 4.19
N VAL A 426 -13.33 -24.50 3.23
CA VAL A 426 -12.45 -23.32 3.34
C VAL A 426 -13.22 -22.03 3.64
N LYS A 427 -14.58 -22.07 3.62
CA LYS A 427 -15.39 -20.87 3.87
C LYS A 427 -15.22 -20.37 5.31
N PHE A 428 -15.28 -19.07 5.47
CA PHE A 428 -15.21 -18.46 6.79
C PHE A 428 -16.39 -18.89 7.67
N PRO A 429 -16.22 -18.96 9.00
CA PRO A 429 -17.27 -19.36 9.92
C PRO A 429 -18.46 -18.39 9.95
N GLN A 430 -19.62 -18.88 10.37
CA GLN A 430 -20.83 -18.06 10.55
C GLN A 430 -20.63 -16.87 11.52
N ALA A 431 -19.67 -16.96 12.45
CA ALA A 431 -19.34 -15.87 13.36
C ALA A 431 -18.81 -14.59 12.68
N TYR A 432 -18.49 -14.67 11.38
CA TYR A 432 -18.00 -13.56 10.57
C TYR A 432 -19.09 -12.93 9.68
N ASP A 433 -20.32 -13.48 9.73
CA ASP A 433 -21.43 -13.04 8.89
C ASP A 433 -21.80 -11.57 9.15
N GLY A 434 -21.78 -10.75 8.09
CA GLY A 434 -22.02 -9.32 8.12
C GLY A 434 -20.83 -8.47 8.60
N ASP A 435 -19.65 -9.04 8.82
CA ASP A 435 -18.46 -8.29 9.22
C ASP A 435 -17.73 -7.72 7.98
N PHE A 436 -17.26 -6.48 8.11
CA PHE A 436 -16.46 -5.79 7.10
C PHE A 436 -14.98 -6.11 7.29
N PHE A 437 -14.29 -6.35 6.18
CA PHE A 437 -12.85 -6.61 6.14
C PHE A 437 -12.13 -5.38 5.61
N ALA A 438 -11.41 -4.67 6.48
CA ALA A 438 -10.63 -3.50 6.18
C ALA A 438 -9.16 -3.87 5.96
N GLY A 439 -8.53 -3.34 4.91
CA GLY A 439 -7.11 -3.42 4.69
C GLY A 439 -6.40 -2.11 5.02
N GLU A 440 -5.10 -2.18 5.30
CA GLU A 440 -4.24 -1.01 5.37
C GLU A 440 -2.89 -1.34 4.73
N PHE A 441 -2.57 -0.60 3.68
CA PHE A 441 -1.41 -0.87 2.83
C PHE A 441 -0.09 -0.71 3.59
N GLY A 442 0.15 0.43 4.20
CA GLY A 442 1.42 0.71 4.86
C GLY A 442 1.55 0.12 6.25
N ARG A 443 0.46 -0.01 7.00
CA ARG A 443 0.45 -0.68 8.33
C ARG A 443 0.40 -2.19 8.21
N ARG A 444 0.18 -2.72 7.01
CA ARG A 444 0.33 -4.14 6.67
C ARG A 444 -0.59 -5.05 7.48
N TRP A 445 -1.86 -4.66 7.63
CA TRP A 445 -2.83 -5.46 8.37
C TRP A 445 -4.16 -5.60 7.62
N ILE A 446 -4.86 -6.70 7.89
CA ILE A 446 -6.28 -6.88 7.59
C ILE A 446 -7.01 -6.93 8.92
N LYS A 447 -8.07 -6.13 9.06
CA LYS A 447 -8.93 -6.07 10.23
C LYS A 447 -10.34 -6.52 9.89
N ARG A 448 -10.95 -7.29 10.77
CA ARG A 448 -12.36 -7.58 10.81
C ARG A 448 -13.07 -6.56 11.69
N ILE A 449 -14.00 -5.83 11.12
CA ILE A 449 -14.77 -4.80 11.81
C ILE A 449 -16.22 -5.26 11.92
N THR A 450 -16.66 -5.54 13.13
CA THR A 450 -18.05 -5.88 13.42
C THR A 450 -18.79 -4.60 13.77
N SER A 451 -19.94 -4.37 13.13
CA SER A 451 -20.83 -3.24 13.43
C SER A 451 -22.28 -3.69 13.58
N ASP A 452 -23.08 -2.88 14.29
CA ASP A 452 -24.54 -3.09 14.31
C ASP A 452 -25.21 -2.54 13.03
N ALA A 453 -26.52 -2.73 12.92
CA ALA A 453 -27.29 -2.29 11.76
C ALA A 453 -27.21 -0.76 11.49
N ASP A 454 -27.03 0.02 12.55
CA ASP A 454 -26.87 1.48 12.45
C ASP A 454 -25.42 1.88 12.07
N GLY A 455 -24.50 0.92 12.01
CA GLY A 455 -23.10 1.12 11.67
C GLY A 455 -22.21 1.45 12.87
N THR A 456 -22.69 1.32 14.11
CA THR A 456 -21.85 1.51 15.30
C THR A 456 -20.86 0.36 15.42
N VAL A 457 -19.59 0.69 15.42
CA VAL A 457 -18.50 -0.31 15.54
C VAL A 457 -18.58 -0.98 16.92
N GLN A 458 -18.66 -2.29 16.92
CA GLN A 458 -18.73 -3.13 18.13
C GLN A 458 -17.36 -3.71 18.48
N SER A 459 -16.58 -4.10 17.47
CA SER A 459 -15.22 -4.62 17.67
C SER A 459 -14.38 -4.48 16.40
N ILE A 460 -13.07 -4.38 16.59
CA ILE A 460 -12.05 -4.40 15.54
C ILE A 460 -11.04 -5.49 15.93
N ASN A 461 -10.90 -6.50 15.10
CA ASN A 461 -10.05 -7.66 15.38
C ASN A 461 -9.08 -7.92 14.22
N ASN A 462 -7.92 -8.50 14.52
CA ASN A 462 -6.97 -8.91 13.48
C ASN A 462 -7.53 -10.10 12.70
N VAL A 463 -7.28 -10.09 11.39
CA VAL A 463 -7.35 -11.28 10.53
C VAL A 463 -5.93 -11.82 10.39
N PRO A 464 -5.70 -13.14 10.44
CA PRO A 464 -4.38 -13.69 10.20
C PRO A 464 -3.85 -13.28 8.83
N TRP A 465 -2.81 -12.49 8.82
CA TRP A 465 -2.15 -11.95 7.64
C TRP A 465 -0.63 -11.96 7.83
N THR A 466 0.09 -12.50 6.85
CA THR A 466 1.55 -12.61 6.86
C THR A 466 2.21 -12.11 5.58
N GLY A 467 1.44 -11.39 4.73
CA GLY A 467 1.95 -10.69 3.56
C GLY A 467 2.57 -9.35 3.90
N THR A 468 2.78 -8.55 2.87
CA THR A 468 3.41 -7.23 2.98
C THR A 468 2.39 -6.09 2.89
N GLN A 469 2.02 -5.63 1.72
CA GLN A 469 1.17 -4.46 1.51
C GLN A 469 -0.11 -4.84 0.79
N ILE A 470 -1.24 -4.82 1.48
CA ILE A 470 -2.54 -5.19 0.94
C ILE A 470 -2.95 -4.19 -0.13
N MET A 471 -3.09 -4.66 -1.38
CA MET A 471 -3.52 -3.81 -2.48
C MET A 471 -5.00 -3.96 -2.80
N ASP A 472 -5.55 -5.18 -2.71
CA ASP A 472 -6.95 -5.46 -2.98
C ASP A 472 -7.38 -6.78 -2.34
N MET A 473 -8.70 -6.97 -2.08
CA MET A 473 -9.21 -8.21 -1.51
C MET A 473 -10.69 -8.45 -1.85
N ALA A 474 -11.04 -9.73 -2.06
CA ALA A 474 -12.42 -10.15 -2.34
C ALA A 474 -12.71 -11.54 -1.79
N PHE A 475 -13.94 -11.81 -1.36
CA PHE A 475 -14.37 -13.18 -1.08
C PHE A 475 -14.65 -13.93 -2.39
N GLY A 476 -14.13 -15.14 -2.47
CA GLY A 476 -14.41 -16.06 -3.56
C GLY A 476 -15.72 -16.83 -3.39
N PRO A 477 -16.18 -17.50 -4.47
CA PRO A 477 -17.40 -18.32 -4.42
C PRO A 477 -17.27 -19.55 -3.50
N ASP A 478 -16.08 -19.86 -3.00
CA ASP A 478 -15.80 -20.88 -1.99
C ASP A 478 -15.84 -20.33 -0.55
N GLY A 479 -16.09 -19.03 -0.37
CA GLY A 479 -16.16 -18.36 0.92
C GLY A 479 -14.82 -18.13 1.61
N ALA A 480 -13.70 -18.30 0.90
CA ALA A 480 -12.37 -17.88 1.33
C ALA A 480 -12.07 -16.42 0.90
N LEU A 481 -11.18 -15.75 1.63
CA LEU A 481 -10.74 -14.39 1.31
C LEU A 481 -9.50 -14.43 0.41
N TYR A 482 -9.59 -13.85 -0.78
CA TYR A 482 -8.47 -13.66 -1.70
C TYR A 482 -7.86 -12.28 -1.50
N VAL A 483 -6.55 -12.21 -1.44
CA VAL A 483 -5.82 -10.98 -1.14
C VAL A 483 -4.69 -10.79 -2.13
N LEU A 484 -4.63 -9.62 -2.74
CA LEU A 484 -3.54 -9.18 -3.61
C LEU A 484 -2.56 -8.35 -2.80
N ASP A 485 -1.30 -8.76 -2.78
CA ASP A 485 -0.20 -8.15 -2.04
C ASP A 485 0.74 -7.44 -3.00
N TYR A 486 0.98 -6.15 -2.76
CA TYR A 486 1.83 -5.33 -3.62
C TYR A 486 3.31 -5.72 -3.55
N GLY A 487 3.78 -6.18 -2.41
CA GLY A 487 5.19 -6.38 -2.13
C GLY A 487 5.76 -5.25 -1.27
N ILE A 488 7.07 -5.01 -1.39
CA ILE A 488 7.79 -3.96 -0.65
C ILE A 488 8.54 -2.98 -1.57
N SER A 489 8.39 -3.15 -2.88
CA SER A 489 8.93 -2.23 -3.89
C SER A 489 8.20 -0.89 -3.84
N TRP A 490 8.91 0.18 -4.15
CA TRP A 490 8.31 1.51 -4.28
C TRP A 490 7.58 1.70 -5.61
N PHE A 491 7.91 0.86 -6.60
CA PHE A 491 7.33 0.89 -7.93
C PHE A 491 7.70 -0.39 -8.69
N GLY A 492 6.79 -0.94 -9.50
CA GLY A 492 7.10 -2.03 -10.43
C GLY A 492 6.85 -3.45 -9.91
N GLY A 493 6.46 -3.62 -8.66
CA GLY A 493 6.35 -4.95 -8.03
C GLY A 493 7.72 -5.56 -7.69
N ASP A 494 7.75 -6.63 -6.91
CA ASP A 494 8.96 -7.33 -6.49
C ASP A 494 8.75 -8.82 -6.18
N GLU A 495 9.75 -9.47 -5.58
CA GLU A 495 9.69 -10.87 -5.16
C GLU A 495 8.71 -11.17 -4.03
N HIS A 496 8.18 -10.14 -3.35
CA HIS A 496 7.18 -10.26 -2.29
C HIS A 496 5.77 -10.02 -2.82
N SER A 497 5.60 -9.38 -3.99
CA SER A 497 4.30 -9.24 -4.64
C SER A 497 3.64 -10.59 -4.78
N ALA A 498 2.38 -10.73 -4.36
CA ALA A 498 1.76 -12.04 -4.31
C ALA A 498 0.22 -12.01 -4.41
N LEU A 499 -0.34 -13.13 -4.78
CA LEU A 499 -1.76 -13.44 -4.64
C LEU A 499 -1.90 -14.53 -3.59
N TYR A 500 -2.67 -14.25 -2.55
CA TYR A 500 -2.94 -15.19 -1.46
C TYR A 500 -4.42 -15.53 -1.37
N ARG A 501 -4.70 -16.66 -0.71
CA ARG A 501 -6.02 -17.02 -0.23
C ARG A 501 -5.94 -17.30 1.27
N ILE A 502 -6.76 -16.61 2.06
CA ILE A 502 -6.96 -16.89 3.49
C ILE A 502 -8.20 -17.77 3.61
N GLU A 503 -8.06 -18.91 4.26
CA GLU A 503 -9.09 -19.93 4.36
C GLU A 503 -9.26 -20.44 5.79
N ASN A 504 -10.47 -20.90 6.12
CA ASN A 504 -10.73 -21.62 7.35
C ASN A 504 -10.09 -23.01 7.28
N ALA A 505 -9.31 -23.37 8.29
CA ALA A 505 -8.55 -24.61 8.36
C ALA A 505 -8.99 -25.52 9.52
N THR A 506 -10.15 -25.29 10.13
CA THR A 506 -10.64 -26.05 11.30
C THR A 506 -10.69 -27.57 11.08
N ASP A 507 -10.90 -28.03 9.85
CA ASP A 507 -10.93 -29.46 9.48
C ASP A 507 -9.56 -30.00 9.04
N GLY A 508 -8.49 -29.24 9.26
CA GLY A 508 -7.09 -29.52 8.92
C GLY A 508 -6.55 -28.63 7.79
N HIS A 509 -5.23 -28.53 7.75
CA HIS A 509 -4.51 -27.63 6.84
C HIS A 509 -4.19 -28.29 5.51
N SER A 510 -4.19 -27.49 4.45
CA SER A 510 -3.59 -27.85 3.17
C SER A 510 -2.09 -27.54 3.19
N PRO A 511 -1.24 -28.31 2.49
CA PRO A 511 0.17 -27.92 2.34
C PRO A 511 0.33 -26.53 1.76
N VAL A 512 1.19 -25.69 2.33
CA VAL A 512 1.64 -24.43 1.76
C VAL A 512 2.86 -24.69 0.89
N ALA A 513 2.65 -24.79 -0.42
CA ALA A 513 3.73 -25.04 -1.37
C ALA A 513 4.58 -23.79 -1.61
N GLN A 514 5.87 -24.01 -1.87
CA GLN A 514 6.83 -22.99 -2.32
C GLN A 514 7.52 -23.46 -3.58
N ALA A 515 7.70 -22.58 -4.56
CA ALA A 515 8.43 -22.85 -5.78
C ALA A 515 9.51 -21.79 -5.97
N ALA A 516 10.74 -22.23 -6.24
CA ALA A 516 11.84 -21.34 -6.59
C ALA A 516 12.70 -21.95 -7.71
N ALA A 517 13.37 -21.12 -8.48
CA ALA A 517 14.28 -21.49 -9.53
C ALA A 517 15.61 -20.76 -9.38
N ASP A 518 16.75 -21.40 -9.70
CA ASP A 518 18.06 -20.74 -9.66
C ASP A 518 18.23 -19.69 -10.78
N ARG A 519 17.32 -19.69 -11.75
CA ARG A 519 17.17 -18.69 -12.81
C ARG A 519 15.80 -18.79 -13.45
N THR A 520 15.24 -17.66 -13.84
CA THR A 520 13.91 -17.56 -14.44
C THR A 520 13.97 -17.24 -15.93
N SER A 521 15.15 -16.92 -16.47
CA SER A 521 15.33 -16.59 -17.89
C SER A 521 16.68 -17.05 -18.43
N GLY A 522 16.80 -17.16 -19.77
CA GLY A 522 18.06 -17.48 -20.46
C GLY A 522 17.89 -18.16 -21.80
N GLN A 523 19.00 -18.37 -22.49
CA GLN A 523 19.05 -18.97 -23.82
C GLN A 523 18.67 -20.46 -23.85
N ALA A 524 18.11 -20.93 -24.99
CA ALA A 524 17.68 -22.33 -25.19
C ALA A 524 18.77 -23.34 -24.85
N LYS A 525 18.31 -24.51 -24.40
CA LYS A 525 18.95 -25.49 -23.54
C LYS A 525 19.19 -24.96 -22.15
N LEU A 526 18.23 -24.13 -21.67
CA LEU A 526 18.27 -23.56 -20.33
C LEU A 526 18.10 -24.69 -19.29
N LYS A 527 19.14 -24.89 -18.51
CA LYS A 527 19.12 -25.83 -17.37
C LYS A 527 18.77 -25.06 -16.12
N VAL A 528 17.63 -25.43 -15.49
CA VAL A 528 17.11 -24.79 -14.29
C VAL A 528 17.12 -25.81 -13.15
N ARG A 529 17.51 -25.34 -11.95
CA ARG A 529 17.36 -26.08 -10.71
C ARG A 529 16.19 -25.49 -9.95
N PHE A 530 15.19 -26.33 -9.73
CA PHE A 530 14.01 -25.98 -8.96
C PHE A 530 14.13 -26.38 -7.50
N SER A 531 13.44 -25.68 -6.64
CA SER A 531 13.39 -25.93 -5.21
C SER A 531 11.97 -25.77 -4.68
N SER A 532 11.53 -26.71 -3.86
CA SER A 532 10.35 -26.59 -3.02
C SER A 532 10.68 -26.29 -1.56
N ALA A 533 11.88 -25.76 -1.30
CA ALA A 533 12.30 -25.41 0.06
C ALA A 533 11.37 -24.36 0.65
N GLY A 534 10.95 -24.57 1.90
CA GLY A 534 9.94 -23.71 2.55
C GLY A 534 8.52 -24.27 2.47
N THR A 535 8.25 -25.27 1.60
CA THR A 535 6.97 -25.99 1.61
C THR A 535 6.76 -26.64 2.96
N SER A 536 5.61 -26.40 3.57
CA SER A 536 5.27 -26.90 4.90
C SER A 536 3.81 -27.32 4.97
N ASP A 537 3.50 -28.07 5.98
CA ASP A 537 2.16 -28.45 6.37
C ASP A 537 2.00 -28.15 7.87
N ALA A 538 0.94 -27.43 8.24
CA ALA A 538 0.75 -26.98 9.61
C ALA A 538 0.39 -28.12 10.58
N ASP A 539 -0.25 -29.18 10.05
CA ASP A 539 -0.55 -30.40 10.81
C ASP A 539 0.69 -31.29 11.00
N GLY A 540 1.77 -30.96 10.30
CA GLY A 540 3.03 -31.69 10.34
C GLY A 540 3.02 -32.98 9.50
N ASP A 541 2.12 -33.07 8.53
CA ASP A 541 1.98 -34.24 7.66
C ASP A 541 3.18 -34.40 6.73
N ALA A 542 3.42 -35.67 6.38
CA ALA A 542 4.46 -36.00 5.41
C ALA A 542 3.99 -35.64 3.98
N LEU A 543 4.79 -34.82 3.28
CA LEU A 543 4.47 -34.30 1.97
C LEU A 543 5.05 -35.15 0.84
N THR A 544 4.28 -35.28 -0.23
CA THR A 544 4.74 -35.75 -1.53
C THR A 544 4.68 -34.65 -2.55
N TYR A 545 5.57 -34.68 -3.56
CA TYR A 545 5.73 -33.60 -4.52
C TYR A 545 5.45 -34.09 -5.95
N SER A 546 4.89 -33.19 -6.77
CA SER A 546 4.75 -33.39 -8.21
C SER A 546 5.05 -32.07 -8.92
N TRP A 547 6.07 -32.05 -9.76
CA TRP A 547 6.40 -30.93 -10.63
C TRP A 547 5.88 -31.17 -12.04
N ASP A 548 5.26 -30.16 -12.62
CA ASP A 548 5.04 -29.97 -14.05
C ASP A 548 5.89 -28.78 -14.51
N PHE A 549 6.75 -28.94 -15.53
CA PHE A 549 7.62 -27.88 -16.01
C PHE A 549 7.02 -27.03 -17.13
N GLY A 550 5.76 -27.27 -17.49
CA GLY A 550 5.05 -26.55 -18.54
C GLY A 550 5.46 -26.90 -19.99
N ASP A 551 6.49 -27.73 -20.18
CA ASP A 551 6.93 -28.23 -21.49
C ASP A 551 6.59 -29.70 -21.73
N GLY A 552 5.77 -30.31 -20.86
CA GLY A 552 5.41 -31.72 -20.80
C GLY A 552 6.41 -32.57 -20.01
N GLY A 553 7.44 -31.97 -19.44
CA GLY A 553 8.36 -32.62 -18.49
C GLY A 553 7.77 -32.63 -17.09
N THR A 554 7.99 -33.69 -16.30
CA THR A 554 7.50 -33.80 -14.93
C THR A 554 8.55 -34.38 -13.99
N SER A 555 8.40 -34.22 -12.67
CA SER A 555 9.26 -34.81 -11.65
C SER A 555 8.53 -34.97 -10.33
N THR A 556 8.88 -36.03 -9.55
CA THR A 556 8.38 -36.21 -8.19
C THR A 556 9.42 -35.88 -7.11
N ALA A 557 10.58 -35.37 -7.50
CA ALA A 557 11.59 -34.93 -6.55
C ALA A 557 11.24 -33.57 -5.96
N ALA A 558 11.47 -33.34 -4.68
CA ALA A 558 11.25 -32.02 -4.04
C ALA A 558 12.08 -30.91 -4.71
N ASN A 559 13.32 -31.17 -5.07
CA ASN A 559 14.23 -30.20 -5.68
C ASN A 559 14.80 -30.75 -7.00
N PRO A 560 14.03 -30.76 -8.11
CA PRO A 560 14.45 -31.33 -9.38
C PRO A 560 15.37 -30.38 -10.17
N THR A 561 15.97 -30.92 -11.21
CA THR A 561 16.61 -30.16 -12.26
C THR A 561 15.97 -30.49 -13.59
N HIS A 562 15.55 -29.47 -14.35
CA HIS A 562 14.99 -29.63 -15.67
C HIS A 562 15.78 -28.85 -16.72
N THR A 563 15.64 -29.20 -18.01
CA THR A 563 16.32 -28.51 -19.11
C THR A 563 15.32 -28.22 -20.23
N TYR A 564 14.96 -26.98 -20.38
CA TYR A 564 14.14 -26.48 -21.48
C TYR A 564 14.95 -26.44 -22.77
N LYS A 565 14.47 -27.11 -23.82
CA LYS A 565 15.19 -27.28 -25.07
C LYS A 565 14.77 -26.32 -26.16
N LYS A 566 13.57 -25.76 -26.06
CA LYS A 566 12.96 -24.83 -27.03
C LYS A 566 12.74 -23.48 -26.39
N ASN A 567 12.77 -22.44 -27.21
CA ASN A 567 12.35 -21.11 -26.79
C ASN A 567 10.84 -21.14 -26.46
N GLY A 568 10.44 -20.40 -25.45
CA GLY A 568 9.05 -20.33 -24.96
C GLY A 568 9.00 -19.77 -23.55
N THR A 569 7.85 -19.32 -23.14
CA THR A 569 7.55 -19.02 -21.75
C THR A 569 6.83 -20.24 -21.14
N TYR A 570 7.35 -20.73 -20.03
CA TYR A 570 6.86 -21.94 -19.37
C TYR A 570 6.52 -21.63 -17.92
N THR A 571 5.39 -22.12 -17.42
CA THR A 571 5.06 -22.11 -16.00
C THR A 571 5.45 -23.45 -15.40
N ALA A 572 6.41 -23.45 -14.49
CA ALA A 572 6.82 -24.64 -13.75
C ALA A 572 6.09 -24.66 -12.41
N THR A 573 5.20 -25.65 -12.20
CA THR A 573 4.35 -25.75 -11.02
C THR A 573 4.74 -26.95 -10.18
N VAL A 574 4.90 -26.76 -8.87
CA VAL A 574 4.97 -27.83 -7.88
C VAL A 574 3.62 -27.98 -7.18
N THR A 575 3.14 -29.20 -7.08
CA THR A 575 2.03 -29.55 -6.20
C THR A 575 2.57 -30.38 -5.05
N ALA A 576 2.38 -29.90 -3.82
CA ALA A 576 2.61 -30.65 -2.61
C ALA A 576 1.30 -31.31 -2.17
N LYS A 577 1.35 -32.56 -1.73
CA LYS A 577 0.18 -33.32 -1.27
C LYS A 577 0.49 -33.97 0.08
N ASP A 578 -0.41 -33.79 1.04
CA ASP A 578 -0.37 -34.39 2.38
C ASP A 578 -0.83 -35.86 2.41
N THR A 579 -0.86 -36.44 3.59
CA THR A 579 -1.30 -37.81 3.82
C THR A 579 -2.84 -37.96 3.78
N SER A 580 -3.59 -36.89 3.99
CA SER A 580 -5.05 -36.83 3.93
C SER A 580 -5.59 -36.65 2.50
N GLY A 581 -4.70 -36.25 1.58
CA GLY A 581 -5.03 -36.05 0.17
C GLY A 581 -5.24 -34.59 -0.21
N ARG A 582 -5.08 -33.63 0.75
CA ARG A 582 -5.14 -32.20 0.47
C ARG A 582 -3.89 -31.76 -0.29
N THR A 583 -4.01 -30.70 -1.07
CA THR A 583 -2.95 -30.22 -1.94
C THR A 583 -2.78 -28.71 -1.86
N GLY A 584 -1.53 -28.25 -1.88
CA GLY A 584 -1.15 -26.88 -2.17
C GLY A 584 -0.22 -26.83 -3.38
N SER A 585 -0.28 -25.78 -4.17
CA SER A 585 0.56 -25.59 -5.36
C SER A 585 1.25 -24.24 -5.33
N ALA A 586 2.42 -24.17 -5.99
CA ALA A 586 3.14 -22.94 -6.26
C ALA A 586 3.81 -23.03 -7.62
N SER A 587 3.95 -21.93 -8.32
CA SER A 587 4.56 -21.87 -9.64
C SER A 587 5.72 -20.89 -9.74
N VAL A 588 6.50 -21.01 -10.80
CA VAL A 588 7.53 -20.07 -11.21
C VAL A 588 7.61 -20.03 -12.73
N GLN A 589 7.55 -18.82 -13.28
CA GLN A 589 7.64 -18.62 -14.73
C GLN A 589 9.09 -18.70 -15.21
N ILE A 590 9.32 -19.38 -16.35
CA ILE A 590 10.65 -19.55 -16.97
C ILE A 590 10.57 -19.07 -18.42
N VAL A 591 11.36 -18.04 -18.74
CA VAL A 591 11.48 -17.52 -20.12
C VAL A 591 12.74 -18.08 -20.78
N VAL A 592 12.55 -18.84 -21.87
CA VAL A 592 13.65 -19.46 -22.61
C VAL A 592 13.78 -18.85 -23.99
N GLY A 593 14.94 -18.28 -24.31
CA GLY A 593 15.22 -17.58 -25.56
C GLY A 593 15.52 -16.12 -25.37
N ASN A 594 15.10 -15.54 -24.24
CA ASN A 594 15.49 -14.20 -23.79
C ASN A 594 16.04 -14.30 -22.37
N THR A 595 17.05 -13.47 -22.06
CA THR A 595 17.66 -13.41 -20.73
C THR A 595 17.31 -12.06 -20.12
N ALA A 596 16.72 -12.03 -18.94
CA ALA A 596 16.41 -10.78 -18.27
C ALA A 596 17.67 -9.91 -18.10
N PRO A 597 17.62 -8.62 -18.42
CA PRO A 597 18.75 -7.73 -18.25
C PRO A 597 19.15 -7.63 -16.78
N LYS A 598 20.43 -7.41 -16.53
CA LYS A 598 20.91 -7.08 -15.19
C LYS A 598 21.13 -5.58 -15.13
N VAL A 599 20.36 -4.91 -14.29
CA VAL A 599 20.48 -3.50 -13.97
C VAL A 599 21.20 -3.37 -12.63
N GLU A 600 22.06 -2.37 -12.48
CA GLU A 600 22.79 -2.04 -11.24
C GLU A 600 22.90 -0.52 -11.13
N LEU A 601 22.13 0.07 -10.22
CA LEU A 601 22.18 1.50 -9.90
C LEU A 601 23.35 1.76 -8.96
N GLN A 602 24.46 2.26 -9.52
CA GLN A 602 25.69 2.49 -8.77
C GLN A 602 25.75 3.84 -8.06
N LEU A 603 24.99 4.83 -8.57
CA LEU A 603 24.81 6.15 -8.00
C LEU A 603 23.39 6.64 -8.27
N PRO A 604 22.76 7.36 -7.32
CA PRO A 604 23.25 7.58 -5.96
C PRO A 604 23.37 6.24 -5.22
N ALA A 605 24.25 6.16 -4.22
CA ALA A 605 24.38 4.96 -3.40
C ALA A 605 23.17 4.83 -2.47
N ASP A 606 22.75 3.61 -2.19
CA ASP A 606 21.69 3.34 -1.23
C ASP A 606 22.01 3.90 0.16
N GLY A 607 21.15 4.78 0.68
CA GLY A 607 21.35 5.58 1.90
C GLY A 607 22.16 6.86 1.71
N GLN A 608 22.46 7.29 0.49
CA GLN A 608 23.20 8.52 0.23
C GLN A 608 22.41 9.75 0.71
N LEU A 609 23.12 10.70 1.37
CA LEU A 609 22.52 11.96 1.80
C LEU A 609 22.29 12.90 0.61
N PHE A 610 21.12 13.51 0.54
CA PHE A 610 20.77 14.58 -0.39
C PHE A 610 20.02 15.71 0.32
N ALA A 611 19.94 16.87 -0.30
CA ALA A 611 18.99 17.92 0.09
C ALA A 611 17.99 18.12 -1.04
N PHE A 612 16.76 18.45 -0.70
CA PHE A 612 15.77 18.84 -1.71
C PHE A 612 16.30 20.03 -2.51
N GLY A 613 16.10 20.01 -3.82
CA GLY A 613 16.71 20.95 -4.76
C GLY A 613 18.14 20.62 -5.19
N ASP A 614 18.73 19.51 -4.72
CA ASP A 614 20.05 19.06 -5.20
C ASP A 614 19.95 18.50 -6.63
N ALA A 615 20.96 18.77 -7.43
CA ALA A 615 21.22 18.07 -8.68
C ALA A 615 21.99 16.77 -8.40
N VAL A 616 21.29 15.65 -8.29
CA VAL A 616 21.86 14.36 -7.89
C VAL A 616 22.36 13.60 -9.10
N PRO A 617 23.67 13.26 -9.19
CA PRO A 617 24.20 12.46 -10.29
C PRO A 617 23.77 11.00 -10.16
N PHE A 618 23.41 10.38 -11.29
CA PHE A 618 23.15 8.95 -11.34
C PHE A 618 24.13 8.22 -12.25
N LYS A 619 24.33 6.93 -11.95
CA LYS A 619 25.12 6.01 -12.77
C LYS A 619 24.52 4.62 -12.69
N VAL A 620 24.12 4.10 -13.86
CA VAL A 620 23.54 2.77 -14.02
C VAL A 620 24.48 1.91 -14.86
N ARG A 621 24.64 0.67 -14.46
CA ARG A 621 25.30 -0.36 -15.23
C ARG A 621 24.27 -1.38 -15.68
N VAL A 622 24.16 -1.57 -16.98
CA VAL A 622 23.29 -2.59 -17.55
C VAL A 622 24.13 -3.63 -18.29
N SER A 623 23.71 -4.88 -18.22
CA SER A 623 24.27 -5.96 -19.04
C SER A 623 23.17 -6.92 -19.46
N ASP A 624 23.12 -7.17 -20.74
CA ASP A 624 22.20 -8.10 -21.38
C ASP A 624 22.94 -8.89 -22.46
N PRO A 625 22.79 -10.23 -22.53
CA PRO A 625 23.48 -11.04 -23.53
C PRO A 625 22.96 -10.84 -24.95
N GLU A 626 21.64 -10.58 -25.10
CA GLU A 626 20.94 -10.45 -26.37
C GLU A 626 21.11 -9.08 -26.98
N ASP A 627 21.05 -8.02 -26.18
CA ASP A 627 21.27 -6.64 -26.61
C ASP A 627 22.76 -6.32 -26.88
N GLY A 628 23.63 -7.19 -26.39
CA GLY A 628 25.06 -7.13 -26.69
C GLY A 628 25.84 -6.02 -25.99
N ARG A 629 26.91 -5.52 -26.64
CA ARG A 629 27.77 -4.43 -26.11
C ARG A 629 28.18 -3.51 -27.25
N PRO A 630 28.10 -2.18 -27.05
CA PRO A 630 27.60 -1.47 -25.87
C PRO A 630 26.07 -1.54 -25.76
N ILE A 631 25.57 -1.49 -24.55
CA ILE A 631 24.14 -1.31 -24.27
C ILE A 631 23.69 0.06 -24.81
N ASP A 632 22.48 0.14 -25.33
CA ASP A 632 21.85 1.40 -25.72
C ASP A 632 21.38 2.15 -24.48
N CYS A 633 22.20 3.06 -23.99
CA CYS A 633 21.89 3.85 -22.80
C CYS A 633 20.66 4.76 -22.94
N SER A 634 20.17 5.02 -24.15
CA SER A 634 18.95 5.82 -24.33
C SER A 634 17.69 5.09 -23.85
N LYS A 635 17.76 3.77 -23.69
CA LYS A 635 16.70 2.93 -23.16
C LYS A 635 16.75 2.76 -21.63
N VAL A 636 17.82 3.22 -20.99
CA VAL A 636 17.89 3.24 -19.52
C VAL A 636 17.12 4.46 -19.04
N LYS A 637 16.08 4.25 -18.23
CA LYS A 637 15.32 5.31 -17.58
C LYS A 637 15.67 5.32 -16.10
N VAL A 638 15.94 6.49 -15.55
CA VAL A 638 16.10 6.67 -14.10
C VAL A 638 15.04 7.64 -13.62
N THR A 639 14.24 7.24 -12.66
CA THR A 639 13.15 8.03 -12.09
C THR A 639 13.50 8.41 -10.65
N PHE A 640 13.34 9.67 -10.30
CA PHE A 640 13.31 10.12 -8.91
C PHE A 640 11.89 10.02 -8.40
N VAL A 641 11.71 9.26 -7.35
CA VAL A 641 10.45 9.06 -6.65
C VAL A 641 10.56 9.74 -5.30
N LEU A 642 9.61 10.59 -4.96
CA LEU A 642 9.45 11.11 -3.62
C LEU A 642 8.78 10.02 -2.78
N GLY A 643 9.52 9.41 -1.87
CA GLY A 643 9.00 8.43 -0.93
C GLY A 643 8.51 9.13 0.34
N HIS A 644 7.37 8.73 0.84
CA HIS A 644 6.94 9.08 2.18
C HIS A 644 6.25 7.90 2.86
N ASP A 645 6.55 7.69 4.12
CA ASP A 645 6.08 6.56 4.91
C ASP A 645 6.29 5.20 4.20
N SER A 646 5.29 4.67 3.50
CA SER A 646 5.34 3.35 2.86
C SER A 646 5.02 3.38 1.37
N HIS A 647 4.81 4.55 0.77
CA HIS A 647 4.56 4.70 -0.67
C HIS A 647 5.38 5.84 -1.28
N GLY A 648 5.36 5.96 -2.60
CA GLY A 648 6.14 6.96 -3.30
C GLY A 648 5.45 7.50 -4.54
N HIS A 649 5.81 8.74 -4.88
CA HIS A 649 5.29 9.45 -6.06
C HIS A 649 6.44 9.71 -7.04
N PRO A 650 6.38 9.20 -8.29
CA PRO A 650 7.33 9.59 -9.31
C PRO A 650 7.27 11.10 -9.57
N VAL A 651 8.41 11.77 -9.51
CA VAL A 651 8.46 13.24 -9.66
C VAL A 651 9.08 13.62 -10.99
N THR A 652 10.22 13.04 -11.34
CA THR A 652 10.96 13.38 -12.55
C THR A 652 11.82 12.22 -13.02
N SER A 653 12.09 12.13 -14.30
CA SER A 653 12.92 11.07 -14.87
C SER A 653 13.94 11.60 -15.87
N ALA A 654 14.99 10.82 -16.10
CA ALA A 654 16.00 11.08 -17.13
C ALA A 654 16.43 9.78 -17.77
N ASN A 655 16.75 9.83 -19.07
CA ASN A 655 17.28 8.69 -19.79
C ASN A 655 18.82 8.74 -19.87
N GLY A 656 19.46 7.59 -19.74
CA GLY A 656 20.91 7.44 -19.86
C GLY A 656 21.52 6.49 -18.85
N CYS A 657 22.69 5.93 -19.17
CA CYS A 657 23.49 5.17 -18.18
C CYS A 657 24.20 6.08 -17.17
N THR A 658 24.27 7.37 -17.44
CA THR A 658 24.80 8.41 -16.53
C THR A 658 24.08 9.72 -16.82
N GLY A 659 23.83 10.47 -15.81
CA GLY A 659 23.18 11.78 -15.91
C GLY A 659 23.05 12.45 -14.55
N THR A 660 22.15 13.40 -14.48
CA THR A 660 21.82 14.11 -13.26
C THR A 660 20.32 14.33 -13.25
N ILE A 661 19.70 14.09 -12.11
CA ILE A 661 18.29 14.42 -11.86
C ILE A 661 18.25 15.58 -10.87
N GLN A 662 17.49 16.62 -11.24
CA GLN A 662 17.15 17.71 -10.35
C GLN A 662 16.01 17.23 -9.44
N THR A 663 16.28 17.10 -8.14
CA THR A 663 15.23 16.76 -7.19
C THR A 663 14.30 17.97 -6.99
N SER A 664 13.07 17.75 -6.51
CA SER A 664 12.14 18.82 -6.16
C SER A 664 12.78 19.82 -5.19
N ALA A 665 12.39 21.08 -5.27
CA ALA A 665 12.96 22.16 -4.46
C ALA A 665 12.62 22.01 -2.96
N ASP A 666 11.50 21.39 -2.68
CA ASP A 666 11.04 21.02 -1.34
C ASP A 666 10.43 19.61 -1.39
N GLY A 667 10.04 19.09 -0.26
CA GLY A 667 9.39 17.79 -0.18
C GLY A 667 7.95 17.78 -0.69
N GLY A 668 7.38 18.95 -0.98
CA GLY A 668 5.97 19.09 -1.37
C GLY A 668 4.97 18.72 -0.27
N HIS A 669 5.48 18.30 0.87
CA HIS A 669 4.75 17.86 2.04
C HIS A 669 5.05 18.76 3.24
N ASP A 670 4.25 18.64 4.30
CA ASP A 670 4.50 19.25 5.60
C ASP A 670 5.92 18.87 6.11
N GLU A 671 6.54 19.78 6.88
CA GLU A 671 7.83 19.54 7.55
C GLU A 671 7.80 18.30 8.47
N ASN A 672 6.63 17.79 8.76
CA ASN A 672 6.35 16.67 9.64
C ASN A 672 6.25 15.33 8.90
N ALA A 673 6.12 15.36 7.59
CA ALA A 673 6.03 14.14 6.81
C ALA A 673 7.36 13.37 6.80
N ASN A 674 7.29 12.05 6.88
CA ASN A 674 8.45 11.17 6.78
C ASN A 674 8.88 11.02 5.32
N ILE A 675 9.52 12.05 4.75
CA ILE A 675 9.89 12.11 3.34
C ILE A 675 11.35 11.72 3.10
N PHE A 676 11.58 11.06 1.97
CA PHE A 676 12.91 10.66 1.48
C PHE A 676 12.88 10.53 -0.05
N GLY A 677 13.99 10.25 -0.68
CA GLY A 677 14.03 10.03 -2.12
C GLY A 677 14.29 8.57 -2.47
N VAL A 678 13.74 8.10 -3.59
CA VAL A 678 14.08 6.81 -4.19
C VAL A 678 14.52 7.06 -5.64
N PHE A 679 15.61 6.47 -6.04
CA PHE A 679 16.05 6.43 -7.44
C PHE A 679 15.77 5.04 -7.98
N ASP A 680 14.90 4.94 -8.97
CA ASP A 680 14.57 3.72 -9.68
C ASP A 680 15.23 3.72 -11.07
N ALA A 681 16.06 2.72 -11.33
CA ALA A 681 16.71 2.53 -12.62
C ALA A 681 16.08 1.35 -13.36
N GLU A 682 15.48 1.63 -14.50
CA GLU A 682 14.77 0.66 -15.34
C GLU A 682 15.50 0.44 -16.66
N TYR A 683 15.52 -0.79 -17.13
CA TYR A 683 15.92 -1.15 -18.49
C TYR A 683 15.05 -2.28 -19.04
N THR A 684 14.50 -2.03 -20.22
CA THR A 684 13.77 -3.04 -21.00
C THR A 684 14.63 -3.47 -22.18
N ASP A 685 14.92 -4.77 -22.31
CA ASP A 685 15.72 -5.35 -23.39
C ASP A 685 15.00 -5.31 -24.73
N GLY A 686 15.67 -5.75 -25.78
CA GLY A 686 15.08 -5.85 -27.13
C GLY A 686 14.29 -7.15 -27.37
N GLY A 687 14.19 -8.02 -26.36
CA GLY A 687 13.68 -9.38 -26.53
C GLY A 687 14.71 -10.29 -27.22
N GLY A 688 14.48 -11.59 -27.20
CA GLY A 688 15.38 -12.58 -27.77
C GLY A 688 14.67 -13.88 -28.13
N GLY A 689 15.17 -14.57 -29.16
CA GLY A 689 14.68 -15.90 -29.56
C GLY A 689 13.18 -16.00 -29.85
N GLY A 690 12.53 -14.88 -30.17
CA GLY A 690 11.08 -14.80 -30.39
C GLY A 690 10.27 -14.61 -29.11
N GLN A 691 10.92 -14.34 -27.98
CA GLN A 691 10.30 -13.96 -26.72
C GLN A 691 10.17 -12.43 -26.63
N ALA A 692 9.17 -11.98 -25.88
CA ALA A 692 8.95 -10.57 -25.58
C ALA A 692 10.14 -9.95 -24.84
N PRO A 693 10.30 -8.63 -24.91
CA PRO A 693 11.21 -7.88 -24.05
C PRO A 693 10.95 -8.17 -22.56
N LEU A 694 12.02 -8.15 -21.77
CA LEU A 694 11.98 -8.28 -20.32
C LEU A 694 12.49 -6.99 -19.70
N THR A 695 11.80 -6.51 -18.66
CA THR A 695 12.18 -5.31 -17.90
C THR A 695 12.80 -5.72 -16.58
N THR A 696 13.81 -4.99 -16.13
CA THR A 696 14.41 -5.15 -14.81
C THR A 696 14.67 -3.78 -14.21
N HIS A 697 14.41 -3.68 -12.91
CA HIS A 697 14.61 -2.50 -12.08
C HIS A 697 15.74 -2.71 -11.06
N ASP A 698 16.34 -1.62 -10.60
CA ASP A 698 17.19 -1.57 -9.42
C ASP A 698 17.00 -0.23 -8.70
N GLN A 699 16.69 -0.27 -7.40
CA GLN A 699 16.28 0.89 -6.63
C GLN A 699 17.25 1.19 -5.50
N ASN A 700 17.52 2.48 -5.26
CA ASN A 700 18.28 2.95 -4.11
C ASN A 700 17.51 4.07 -3.39
N VAL A 701 17.36 3.94 -2.07
CA VAL A 701 16.80 4.97 -1.21
C VAL A 701 17.87 6.02 -0.91
N VAL A 702 17.54 7.30 -1.01
CA VAL A 702 18.41 8.41 -0.60
C VAL A 702 17.77 9.18 0.54
N GLN A 703 18.56 9.54 1.53
CA GLN A 703 18.09 10.12 2.78
C GLN A 703 18.22 11.64 2.78
N PRO A 704 17.19 12.39 3.20
CA PRO A 704 17.31 13.82 3.35
C PRO A 704 18.34 14.18 4.43
N THR A 705 19.00 15.32 4.26
CA THR A 705 19.95 15.81 5.27
C THR A 705 19.28 16.20 6.57
N HIS A 706 18.02 16.65 6.54
CA HIS A 706 17.19 16.96 7.72
C HIS A 706 16.18 15.84 7.95
N ARG A 707 15.94 15.46 9.21
CA ARG A 707 14.98 14.41 9.56
C ARG A 707 14.41 14.59 10.96
N GLN A 708 13.11 14.38 11.11
CA GLN A 708 12.45 14.32 12.40
C GLN A 708 12.86 13.05 13.14
N ALA A 709 13.02 13.13 14.47
CA ALA A 709 13.52 12.01 15.26
C ALA A 709 12.50 10.87 15.39
N GLU A 710 11.21 11.19 15.37
CA GLU A 710 10.12 10.22 15.46
C GLU A 710 9.98 9.34 14.22
N HIS A 711 10.61 9.72 13.10
CA HIS A 711 10.63 8.89 11.87
C HIS A 711 11.73 7.83 11.89
N TYR A 712 11.96 7.22 13.03
CA TYR A 712 12.91 6.12 13.18
C TYR A 712 12.36 4.81 12.59
N ASN A 713 13.25 3.92 12.16
CA ASN A 713 12.89 2.58 11.70
C ASN A 713 12.74 1.59 12.87
N ASP A 714 13.56 1.75 13.92
CA ASP A 714 13.51 0.90 15.11
C ASP A 714 13.99 1.67 16.34
N SER A 715 13.54 1.27 17.52
CA SER A 715 13.83 1.98 18.76
C SER A 715 13.89 1.07 19.98
N SER A 716 14.40 1.58 21.08
CA SER A 716 14.36 0.91 22.37
C SER A 716 14.25 1.93 23.50
N GLY A 717 13.21 1.78 24.33
CA GLY A 717 13.05 2.48 25.60
C GLY A 717 12.58 3.93 25.48
N ILE A 718 12.05 4.36 24.34
CA ILE A 718 11.56 5.73 24.11
C ILE A 718 10.06 5.77 23.91
N VAL A 719 9.49 6.98 23.94
CA VAL A 719 8.09 7.25 23.59
C VAL A 719 8.04 8.48 22.68
N VAL A 720 7.25 8.43 21.61
CA VAL A 720 6.92 9.60 20.81
C VAL A 720 5.86 10.41 21.55
N GLN A 721 6.09 11.72 21.69
CA GLN A 721 5.24 12.63 22.46
C GLN A 721 4.85 13.83 21.61
N ALA A 722 3.56 14.21 21.62
CA ALA A 722 3.11 15.46 21.01
C ALA A 722 3.63 16.66 21.80
N LYS A 723 4.16 17.69 21.10
CA LYS A 723 4.66 18.94 21.67
C LYS A 723 4.50 20.11 20.71
N ASP A 724 3.73 21.11 21.11
CA ASP A 724 3.48 22.31 20.29
C ASP A 724 4.74 23.13 19.96
N THR A 725 5.84 22.94 20.70
CA THR A 725 7.11 23.65 20.50
C THR A 725 8.12 22.84 19.71
N ALA A 726 7.81 21.60 19.38
CA ALA A 726 8.63 20.77 18.51
C ALA A 726 8.36 21.12 17.03
N HIS A 727 9.36 21.01 16.18
CA HIS A 727 9.16 20.98 14.75
C HIS A 727 8.38 19.70 14.44
N GLY A 728 7.35 19.77 13.62
CA GLY A 728 6.55 18.60 13.40
C GLY A 728 5.53 18.24 14.47
N GLY A 729 5.49 19.04 15.55
CA GLY A 729 4.53 18.82 16.62
C GLY A 729 4.75 17.55 17.46
N LYS A 730 5.83 16.79 17.18
CA LYS A 730 6.17 15.56 17.91
C LYS A 730 7.65 15.55 18.30
N THR A 731 8.01 14.69 19.24
CA THR A 731 9.38 14.52 19.71
C THR A 731 9.58 13.13 20.29
N VAL A 732 10.80 12.61 20.20
CA VAL A 732 11.20 11.40 20.91
C VAL A 732 11.55 11.75 22.35
N GLY A 733 10.82 11.21 23.31
CA GLY A 733 10.95 11.51 24.73
C GLY A 733 10.94 10.27 25.63
N ASP A 734 10.78 10.48 26.94
CA ASP A 734 10.92 9.48 28.02
C ASP A 734 12.26 8.73 27.99
N ILE A 735 13.28 9.38 27.47
CA ILE A 735 14.59 8.81 27.21
C ILE A 735 15.31 8.46 28.51
N SER A 736 15.80 7.24 28.62
CA SER A 736 16.67 6.73 29.67
C SER A 736 18.09 6.44 29.16
N GLY A 737 19.03 6.24 30.12
CA GLY A 737 20.42 5.95 29.75
C GLY A 737 20.62 4.56 29.14
N GLY A 738 20.88 4.52 27.85
CA GLY A 738 21.07 3.30 27.06
C GLY A 738 20.06 3.14 25.93
N ASP A 739 18.96 3.91 25.97
CA ASP A 739 17.95 3.93 24.94
C ASP A 739 18.52 4.44 23.61
N TRP A 740 17.80 4.16 22.54
CA TRP A 740 18.25 4.50 21.20
C TRP A 740 17.10 4.53 20.19
N ILE A 741 17.31 5.25 19.09
CA ILE A 741 16.54 5.17 17.85
C ILE A 741 17.47 4.86 16.68
N SER A 742 16.97 4.24 15.63
CA SER A 742 17.76 3.91 14.45
C SER A 742 17.08 4.25 13.15
N PHE A 743 17.90 4.48 12.13
CA PHE A 743 17.47 4.85 10.79
C PHE A 743 18.29 4.08 9.75
N GLU A 744 17.65 3.59 8.69
CA GLU A 744 18.28 2.87 7.59
C GLU A 744 17.53 3.05 6.27
N PRO A 745 18.23 2.93 5.12
CA PRO A 745 19.69 2.84 4.99
C PRO A 745 20.37 4.21 5.12
N TYR A 746 21.66 4.28 5.49
CA TYR A 746 22.44 5.53 5.54
C TYR A 746 23.86 5.36 5.03
N VAL A 747 24.36 6.30 4.21
CA VAL A 747 25.78 6.45 3.86
C VAL A 747 26.34 7.65 4.60
N LEU A 748 27.08 7.41 5.68
CA LEU A 748 27.58 8.45 6.57
C LEU A 748 28.99 8.96 6.23
N SER A 749 29.63 8.44 5.17
CA SER A 749 31.00 8.80 4.79
C SER A 749 31.15 10.28 4.39
N ASP A 750 30.10 10.90 3.90
CA ASP A 750 30.07 12.28 3.42
C ASP A 750 29.53 13.27 4.47
N ALA A 751 29.00 12.76 5.59
CA ALA A 751 28.60 13.56 6.71
C ALA A 751 29.81 13.99 7.54
N THR A 752 29.91 15.29 7.82
CA THR A 752 30.97 15.87 8.64
C THR A 752 30.50 16.22 10.04
N LYS A 753 29.22 16.53 10.19
CA LYS A 753 28.61 16.95 11.44
C LYS A 753 27.14 16.51 11.47
N ILE A 754 26.62 16.27 12.66
CA ILE A 754 25.19 16.22 12.96
C ILE A 754 24.85 17.36 13.93
N THR A 755 23.76 18.06 13.67
CA THR A 755 23.12 18.99 14.59
C THR A 755 21.81 18.37 14.99
N ALA A 756 21.53 18.21 16.28
CA ALA A 756 20.27 17.70 16.78
C ALA A 756 19.60 18.78 17.65
N ARG A 757 18.31 18.96 17.46
CA ARG A 757 17.47 19.86 18.27
C ARG A 757 16.93 19.08 19.46
N VAL A 758 17.23 19.56 20.66
CA VAL A 758 16.94 18.80 21.90
C VAL A 758 16.37 19.71 23.00
N SER A 759 15.57 19.13 23.91
CA SER A 759 15.13 19.83 25.12
C SER A 759 15.38 18.97 26.36
N SER A 760 15.67 19.59 27.50
CA SER A 760 15.89 18.90 28.78
C SER A 760 15.46 19.72 29.98
N GLY A 761 14.51 19.18 30.74
CA GLY A 761 14.19 19.65 32.10
C GLY A 761 14.95 18.88 33.20
N GLY A 762 15.69 17.84 32.81
CA GLY A 762 16.36 16.90 33.71
C GLY A 762 17.85 17.18 33.93
N ALA A 763 18.69 16.16 33.96
CA ALA A 763 20.13 16.23 34.09
C ALA A 763 20.83 16.28 32.73
N GLY A 764 21.98 16.96 32.65
CA GLY A 764 22.80 16.97 31.44
C GLY A 764 23.26 15.58 31.03
N CYS A 765 23.23 15.29 29.75
CA CYS A 765 23.40 13.95 29.17
C CYS A 765 24.27 14.01 27.92
N ARG A 766 24.32 12.92 27.17
CA ARG A 766 25.06 12.82 25.91
C ARG A 766 24.29 12.03 24.86
N LEU A 767 24.24 12.58 23.67
CA LEU A 767 23.79 11.91 22.48
C LEU A 767 25.01 11.36 21.72
N GLU A 768 25.04 10.08 21.44
CA GLU A 768 26.09 9.41 20.66
C GLU A 768 25.55 8.99 19.30
N VAL A 769 26.26 9.31 18.23
CA VAL A 769 26.00 8.85 16.87
C VAL A 769 26.82 7.59 16.62
N ARG A 770 26.16 6.49 16.23
CA ARG A 770 26.80 5.18 16.02
C ARG A 770 26.40 4.59 14.69
N ALA A 771 27.16 3.62 14.20
CA ALA A 771 26.90 2.90 12.96
C ALA A 771 26.76 1.41 13.21
N GLY A 772 25.78 0.78 12.54
CA GLY A 772 25.60 -0.66 12.43
C GLY A 772 24.93 -1.34 13.63
N SER A 773 25.01 -0.76 14.84
CA SER A 773 24.30 -1.26 16.02
C SER A 773 24.34 -0.23 17.16
N PRO A 774 23.43 -0.34 18.18
CA PRO A 774 23.45 0.57 19.34
C PRO A 774 24.72 0.44 20.22
N THR A 775 25.46 -0.66 20.07
CA THR A 775 26.78 -0.86 20.68
C THR A 775 27.92 -0.70 19.67
N GLY A 776 27.60 -0.31 18.45
CA GLY A 776 28.54 -0.14 17.35
C GLY A 776 29.51 1.01 17.56
N ARG A 777 30.30 1.29 16.53
CA ARG A 777 31.33 2.33 16.58
C ARG A 777 30.71 3.71 16.77
N VAL A 778 31.21 4.45 17.74
CA VAL A 778 30.88 5.88 17.92
C VAL A 778 31.55 6.69 16.82
N LEU A 779 30.76 7.44 16.06
CA LEU A 779 31.20 8.36 15.01
C LEU A 779 31.36 9.77 15.54
N GLY A 780 30.52 10.17 16.47
CA GLY A 780 30.53 11.46 17.13
C GLY A 780 29.70 11.47 18.39
N SER A 781 29.81 12.51 19.20
CA SER A 781 28.96 12.67 20.38
C SER A 781 28.76 14.13 20.73
N ALA A 782 27.53 14.52 21.08
CA ALA A 782 27.16 15.83 21.57
C ALA A 782 26.82 15.78 23.08
N THR A 783 27.23 16.81 23.81
CA THR A 783 26.74 17.01 25.17
C THR A 783 25.39 17.72 25.09
N VAL A 784 24.36 17.14 25.71
CA VAL A 784 23.03 17.71 25.85
C VAL A 784 22.98 18.45 27.19
N PRO A 785 22.88 19.78 27.20
CA PRO A 785 22.78 20.56 28.45
C PRO A 785 21.35 20.50 29.01
N VAL A 786 21.16 20.95 30.22
CA VAL A 786 19.83 21.26 30.74
C VAL A 786 19.35 22.55 30.07
N THR A 787 18.24 22.49 29.32
CA THR A 787 17.74 23.64 28.54
C THR A 787 16.79 24.54 29.34
N GLY A 788 16.46 24.14 30.58
CA GLY A 788 15.58 24.89 31.46
C GLY A 788 14.11 24.53 31.38
N GLY A 789 13.76 23.51 30.61
CA GLY A 789 12.39 22.98 30.48
C GLY A 789 12.24 22.05 29.28
N TRP A 790 11.21 21.24 29.30
CA TRP A 790 10.90 20.25 28.26
C TRP A 790 10.44 20.90 26.95
N GLU A 791 9.95 22.14 27.01
CA GLU A 791 9.51 22.91 25.85
C GLU A 791 10.61 23.89 25.35
N ASN A 792 11.79 23.88 25.96
CA ASN A 792 12.88 24.79 25.62
C ASN A 792 13.93 24.06 24.78
N PHE A 793 13.70 24.01 23.49
CA PHE A 793 14.61 23.37 22.54
C PHE A 793 15.84 24.22 22.22
N GLN A 794 16.97 23.57 22.01
CA GLN A 794 18.20 24.17 21.50
C GLN A 794 19.04 23.15 20.72
N ASP A 795 19.86 23.63 19.82
CA ASP A 795 20.73 22.80 19.00
C ASP A 795 21.98 22.35 19.75
N VAL A 796 22.29 21.06 19.59
CA VAL A 796 23.57 20.47 20.00
C VAL A 796 24.25 19.82 18.79
N THR A 797 25.58 19.92 18.73
CA THR A 797 26.33 19.43 17.58
C THR A 797 27.36 18.38 17.94
N ALA A 798 27.59 17.43 17.05
CA ALA A 798 28.67 16.47 17.10
C ALA A 798 29.40 16.43 15.76
N ASP A 799 30.74 16.63 15.77
CA ASP A 799 31.58 16.38 14.62
C ASP A 799 31.67 14.86 14.41
N LEU A 800 31.48 14.44 13.15
CA LEU A 800 31.52 13.03 12.77
C LEU A 800 32.90 12.66 12.20
N SER A 801 33.38 11.52 12.61
CA SER A 801 34.66 11.00 12.17
C SER A 801 34.63 9.48 12.00
N ARG A 802 35.43 8.99 11.06
CA ARG A 802 35.65 7.57 10.86
C ARG A 802 34.35 6.81 10.50
N ALA A 803 33.40 7.43 9.82
CA ALA A 803 32.20 6.77 9.31
C ALA A 803 32.58 5.58 8.39
N PRO A 804 31.82 4.48 8.40
CA PRO A 804 32.03 3.39 7.47
C PRO A 804 31.83 3.87 6.02
N ARG A 805 32.50 3.23 5.08
CA ARG A 805 32.17 3.40 3.67
C ARG A 805 31.03 2.46 3.31
N GLY A 806 30.09 2.95 2.50
CA GLY A 806 28.91 2.20 2.09
C GLY A 806 27.75 2.30 3.08
N THR A 807 26.68 1.62 2.74
CA THR A 807 25.41 1.63 3.46
C THR A 807 25.51 1.03 4.87
N THR A 808 24.87 1.65 5.84
CA THR A 808 24.85 1.23 7.24
C THR A 808 23.55 1.71 7.91
N THR A 809 23.21 1.13 9.06
CA THR A 809 22.19 1.67 9.94
C THR A 809 22.79 2.77 10.82
N LEU A 810 22.16 3.94 10.87
CA LEU A 810 22.44 5.04 11.80
C LEU A 810 21.79 4.74 13.15
N TYR A 811 22.51 4.89 14.24
CA TYR A 811 21.95 4.84 15.61
C TYR A 811 22.21 6.16 16.33
N LEU A 812 21.17 6.75 16.90
CA LEU A 812 21.26 7.79 17.92
C LEU A 812 21.07 7.14 19.28
N VAL A 813 22.13 7.10 20.08
CA VAL A 813 22.15 6.39 21.37
C VAL A 813 22.30 7.37 22.50
N PHE A 814 21.42 7.29 23.48
CA PHE A 814 21.28 8.23 24.57
C PHE A 814 22.05 7.77 25.80
N LYS A 815 22.86 8.64 26.37
CA LYS A 815 23.74 8.31 27.49
C LYS A 815 23.56 9.26 28.64
N GLY A 816 23.25 8.71 29.81
CA GLY A 816 23.09 9.46 31.04
C GLY A 816 22.92 8.53 32.24
N SER A 817 22.89 9.08 33.42
CA SER A 817 22.62 8.36 34.67
C SER A 817 21.23 8.78 35.18
N GLY A 818 20.25 7.93 35.05
CA GLY A 818 18.86 8.18 35.45
C GLY A 818 17.94 7.19 34.74
N SER A 819 16.71 7.03 35.23
CA SER A 819 15.65 6.27 34.59
C SER A 819 14.56 7.25 34.20
N GLY A 820 14.34 7.42 32.88
CA GLY A 820 13.36 8.34 32.30
C GLY A 820 13.74 9.82 32.37
N GLY A 821 13.28 10.60 31.44
CA GLY A 821 13.35 12.06 31.49
C GLY A 821 14.76 12.67 31.43
N LEU A 822 15.67 12.10 30.63
CA LEU A 822 16.98 12.70 30.43
C LEU A 822 16.92 13.94 29.55
N PHE A 823 16.36 13.81 28.36
CA PHE A 823 16.15 14.85 27.35
C PHE A 823 15.21 14.31 26.26
N ASP A 824 14.67 15.20 25.45
CA ASP A 824 13.93 14.86 24.26
C ASP A 824 14.73 15.22 23.01
N VAL A 825 14.48 14.53 21.92
CA VAL A 825 15.05 14.81 20.60
C VAL A 825 13.91 15.10 19.63
N ASP A 826 13.97 16.27 19.02
CA ASP A 826 13.00 16.75 18.04
C ASP A 826 13.42 16.32 16.62
N ASP A 827 14.44 16.94 16.09
CA ASP A 827 14.97 16.66 14.77
C ASP A 827 16.51 16.61 14.76
N PHE A 828 17.04 16.23 13.61
CA PHE A 828 18.48 16.34 13.36
C PHE A 828 18.81 16.66 11.91
N THR A 829 19.94 17.34 11.70
CA THR A 829 20.43 17.71 10.38
C THR A 829 21.89 17.32 10.19
N PHE A 830 22.21 16.68 9.06
CA PHE A 830 23.57 16.39 8.66
C PHE A 830 24.16 17.53 7.83
N THR A 831 25.43 17.89 8.13
CA THR A 831 26.22 18.72 7.24
C THR A 831 27.06 17.83 6.34
N LYS A 832 26.85 17.90 5.02
CA LYS A 832 27.66 17.23 4.00
C LYS A 832 29.02 17.93 3.80
N ARG A 833 29.99 17.20 3.23
CA ARG A 833 31.29 17.76 2.84
C ARG A 833 31.16 18.73 1.68
#